data_4f70af33b82d499799278a9708cc0ddd
#
_entry.id   4f70af33b82d499799278a9708cc0ddd
#
_cell.length_a   1.000
_cell.length_b   1.000
_cell.length_c   1.000
_cell.angle_alpha   90.00
_cell.angle_beta   90.00
_cell.angle_gamma   90.00
#
_symmetry.space_group_name_H-M   'P 1'
#
loop_
_entity.id
_entity.type
_entity.pdbx_description
1 polymer ?
#
loop_
_entity_poly.entity_id
_entity_poly.type
_entity_poly.pdbx_seq_one_letter_code
_entity_poly.pdbx_strand_id
1 'polypeptide(L)'
;MGDYDRRRHHGGGGYNNRKRRNRVRVRRQLLSLAESPLRRWHEEVQSIAHVVADNAEDTELRESFVSLVLQLALEQPLKTPFVAGVILLVNTLKGEIVDEILAKLSAATQEKIEAGQWRDVKLYLKLLACLQSCLDDEGIFPVLEELFNRAVDLQTASSDDTIGTELVKIILLTIPYIMAAAPGQWQQKAADLMDKTDIIASEPHALQALIDPYLPEAKDETTGSMSVIALLQKQLQTEAANNWELSCLPRPWKLPLEEIEAQEKLDNAAKHNLPTITVPEKIIAGPRPLFPEVYFSVYSSQDVESVPPVTDIAASLIRDGLVDTINILDFNRNVTARYLIDLDCYFSDTTFVKRATPFDRLREMDSGKSSWKPEDVAVDAVFSQLFQLPTPEHKLVYYHSVLTEACKIAPAAIAPSLGRAIRHMYRNSSRLDLELSQRFVDWFSHHLSNFGFTWKWSEWVDDVFLPDVHPQKAFIIGALDKEIRLSFAQRIKGTLPEPYQSLIGPDKEKDVPDFKFNDDSTPFADEGREIAALLRRKAADEEFQPIIERIHSLAIERDLDPLVASTDVFVTAVCWVGSKSLSHVLACIERTKDRLLDVGAASEAAKAQIITAVMSYWAAQPGVAISIVEKLLNYSILLPISVIQWALVGSSHVSGQSSGDSLAQTHVFELVFGTVAKVTGRVRQLLTEAGADEEAKEREVKAMRDLFKAMEDALVSWASGSKDEMMEGMDGAGQRDALLRRWGERWLRTFRRRAAIEEAFILEASKKQSPSADGS
;
A
#
# COMPACT_ATOMS: atom_id res chain seq x y z
N MET A 1 -74.01 0.43 38.91
CA MET A 1 -73.87 1.14 37.61
C MET A 1 -72.45 1.62 37.46
N GLY A 2 -71.72 1.10 36.49
CA GLY A 2 -70.44 1.68 36.08
C GLY A 2 -69.21 0.76 36.14
N ASP A 3 -69.22 -0.38 35.44
CA ASP A 3 -68.00 -1.17 35.23
C ASP A 3 -68.06 -1.87 33.87
N TYR A 4 -68.06 -1.03 32.79
CA TYR A 4 -67.99 -1.50 31.40
C TYR A 4 -67.31 -0.41 30.55
N ASP A 5 -65.94 -0.22 30.71
CA ASP A 5 -65.13 0.46 29.66
C ASP A 5 -63.64 0.34 29.94
N ARG A 6 -63.11 -0.90 30.06
CA ARG A 6 -61.65 -1.13 30.08
C ARG A 6 -61.21 -2.37 29.30
N ARG A 7 -61.78 -2.59 28.13
CA ARG A 7 -61.31 -3.69 27.22
C ARG A 7 -61.36 -3.33 25.77
N ARG A 8 -60.67 -2.25 25.33
CA ARG A 8 -60.46 -1.99 23.91
C ARG A 8 -59.18 -1.19 23.63
N HIS A 9 -58.04 -1.49 24.26
CA HIS A 9 -56.75 -0.88 23.84
C HIS A 9 -55.53 -1.79 23.99
N HIS A 10 -55.68 -3.11 23.84
CA HIS A 10 -54.56 -4.05 23.91
C HIS A 10 -54.20 -4.77 22.56
N GLY A 11 -54.87 -4.45 21.45
CA GLY A 11 -54.59 -5.09 20.17
C GLY A 11 -53.46 -4.45 19.36
N GLY A 12 -53.28 -3.13 19.43
CA GLY A 12 -52.33 -2.40 18.56
C GLY A 12 -50.87 -2.45 19.04
N GLY A 13 -50.64 -2.51 20.34
CA GLY A 13 -49.28 -2.50 20.91
C GLY A 13 -48.52 -3.83 20.69
N GLY A 14 -49.22 -4.94 20.64
CA GLY A 14 -48.63 -6.28 20.40
C GLY A 14 -48.18 -6.48 18.97
N TYR A 15 -48.93 -5.99 17.98
CA TYR A 15 -48.64 -6.10 16.56
C TYR A 15 -47.45 -5.26 16.15
N ASN A 16 -47.41 -4.02 16.57
CA ASN A 16 -46.26 -3.10 16.31
C ASN A 16 -44.97 -3.59 17.00
N ASN A 17 -45.05 -4.17 18.18
CA ASN A 17 -43.91 -4.79 18.86
C ASN A 17 -43.38 -6.03 18.11
N ARG A 18 -44.24 -6.85 17.51
CA ARG A 18 -43.84 -8.01 16.71
C ARG A 18 -43.12 -7.57 15.42
N LYS A 19 -43.68 -6.61 14.68
CA LYS A 19 -43.06 -6.05 13.49
C LYS A 19 -41.66 -5.50 13.81
N ARG A 20 -41.52 -4.67 14.84
CA ARG A 20 -40.24 -4.14 15.29
C ARG A 20 -39.23 -5.26 15.66
N ARG A 21 -39.66 -6.30 16.34
CA ARG A 21 -38.84 -7.49 16.68
C ARG A 21 -38.32 -8.20 15.44
N ASN A 22 -39.17 -8.41 14.42
CA ASN A 22 -38.74 -9.05 13.17
C ASN A 22 -37.71 -8.23 12.40
N ARG A 23 -37.87 -6.92 12.30
CA ARG A 23 -36.87 -6.01 11.69
C ARG A 23 -35.52 -6.10 12.38
N VAL A 24 -35.50 -6.00 13.72
CA VAL A 24 -34.27 -6.14 14.49
C VAL A 24 -33.66 -7.52 14.33
N ARG A 25 -34.49 -8.58 14.26
CA ARG A 25 -34.02 -9.96 14.04
C ARG A 25 -33.36 -10.12 12.66
N VAL A 26 -34.03 -9.72 11.58
CA VAL A 26 -33.51 -9.80 10.20
C VAL A 26 -32.19 -9.02 10.10
N ARG A 27 -32.17 -7.77 10.58
CA ARG A 27 -30.95 -6.96 10.57
C ARG A 27 -29.79 -7.65 11.30
N ARG A 28 -30.04 -8.16 12.51
CA ARG A 28 -29.00 -8.85 13.31
C ARG A 28 -28.51 -10.11 12.60
N GLN A 29 -29.42 -10.93 12.05
CA GLN A 29 -29.08 -12.18 11.37
C GLN A 29 -28.27 -11.92 10.09
N LEU A 30 -28.65 -10.93 9.27
CA LEU A 30 -27.89 -10.54 8.07
C LEU A 30 -26.49 -10.02 8.42
N LEU A 31 -26.38 -9.18 9.47
CA LEU A 31 -25.09 -8.66 9.89
C LEU A 31 -24.17 -9.74 10.46
N SER A 32 -24.72 -10.80 11.07
CA SER A 32 -23.93 -11.92 11.61
C SER A 32 -23.84 -13.14 10.69
N LEU A 33 -24.37 -13.04 9.46
CA LEU A 33 -24.37 -14.11 8.48
C LEU A 33 -22.95 -14.55 8.13
N ALA A 34 -22.70 -15.87 8.20
CA ALA A 34 -21.41 -16.50 7.91
C ALA A 34 -20.23 -16.02 8.79
N GLU A 35 -20.43 -15.39 9.93
CA GLU A 35 -19.35 -14.89 10.80
C GLU A 35 -18.78 -15.90 11.78
N SER A 36 -19.34 -17.11 11.85
CA SER A 36 -18.90 -18.09 12.83
C SER A 36 -18.81 -19.49 12.24
N PRO A 37 -17.67 -20.17 12.39
CA PRO A 37 -17.54 -21.57 11.94
C PRO A 37 -18.40 -22.54 12.74
N LEU A 38 -18.97 -22.11 13.88
CA LEU A 38 -19.86 -22.92 14.71
C LEU A 38 -21.32 -22.86 14.27
N ARG A 39 -21.67 -21.92 13.40
CA ARG A 39 -23.02 -21.76 12.87
C ARG A 39 -23.09 -22.32 11.48
N ARG A 40 -24.13 -23.09 11.22
CA ARG A 40 -24.44 -23.60 9.87
C ARG A 40 -25.07 -22.47 9.08
N TRP A 41 -24.30 -21.82 8.19
CA TRP A 41 -24.81 -20.74 7.36
C TRP A 41 -26.03 -21.11 6.52
N HIS A 42 -26.23 -22.41 6.14
CA HIS A 42 -27.42 -22.90 5.48
C HIS A 42 -28.68 -22.62 6.31
N GLU A 43 -28.67 -22.94 7.61
CA GLU A 43 -29.80 -22.68 8.50
C GLU A 43 -30.06 -21.19 8.69
N GLU A 44 -28.97 -20.36 8.71
CA GLU A 44 -29.10 -18.92 8.82
C GLU A 44 -29.74 -18.32 7.56
N VAL A 45 -29.28 -18.70 6.37
CA VAL A 45 -29.83 -18.27 5.08
C VAL A 45 -31.29 -18.58 4.96
N GLN A 46 -31.69 -19.83 5.26
CA GLN A 46 -33.10 -20.27 5.25
C GLN A 46 -33.92 -19.48 6.28
N SER A 47 -33.44 -19.34 7.51
CA SER A 47 -34.14 -18.59 8.57
C SER A 47 -34.43 -17.16 8.20
N ILE A 48 -33.46 -16.48 7.57
CA ILE A 48 -33.62 -15.09 7.13
C ILE A 48 -34.66 -15.03 6.01
N ALA A 49 -34.57 -15.91 5.00
CA ALA A 49 -35.47 -15.93 3.86
C ALA A 49 -36.92 -16.12 4.29
N HIS A 50 -37.19 -17.08 5.18
CA HIS A 50 -38.53 -17.29 5.73
C HIS A 50 -39.07 -16.09 6.51
N VAL A 51 -38.26 -15.48 7.39
CA VAL A 51 -38.72 -14.31 8.16
C VAL A 51 -39.05 -13.14 7.24
N VAL A 52 -38.29 -12.93 6.17
CA VAL A 52 -38.54 -11.88 5.18
C VAL A 52 -39.82 -12.18 4.40
N ALA A 53 -39.97 -13.41 3.88
CA ALA A 53 -41.13 -13.80 3.08
C ALA A 53 -42.44 -13.81 3.90
N ASP A 54 -42.44 -14.35 5.13
CA ASP A 54 -43.61 -14.37 6.03
C ASP A 54 -44.07 -12.97 6.46
N ASN A 55 -43.22 -11.96 6.32
CA ASN A 55 -43.54 -10.57 6.69
C ASN A 55 -43.48 -9.62 5.47
N ALA A 56 -43.66 -10.11 4.27
CA ALA A 56 -43.61 -9.36 3.01
C ALA A 56 -44.54 -8.12 2.99
N GLU A 57 -45.66 -8.19 3.73
CA GLU A 57 -46.63 -7.09 3.88
C GLU A 57 -46.13 -5.94 4.79
N ASP A 58 -45.03 -6.16 5.54
CA ASP A 58 -44.41 -5.10 6.34
C ASP A 58 -43.46 -4.29 5.48
N THR A 59 -43.95 -3.17 4.95
CA THR A 59 -43.21 -2.28 4.05
C THR A 59 -41.89 -1.81 4.66
N GLU A 60 -41.87 -1.46 5.96
CA GLU A 60 -40.64 -1.00 6.63
C GLU A 60 -39.61 -2.13 6.79
N LEU A 61 -40.05 -3.38 7.00
CA LEU A 61 -39.16 -4.53 7.04
C LEU A 61 -38.56 -4.78 5.66
N ARG A 62 -39.39 -4.74 4.61
CA ARG A 62 -38.98 -4.96 3.22
C ARG A 62 -37.99 -3.90 2.77
N GLU A 63 -38.30 -2.61 2.97
CA GLU A 63 -37.37 -1.50 2.65
C GLU A 63 -36.04 -1.61 3.40
N SER A 64 -36.10 -1.95 4.71
CA SER A 64 -34.90 -2.16 5.52
C SER A 64 -34.08 -3.35 5.04
N PHE A 65 -34.73 -4.44 4.62
CA PHE A 65 -34.06 -5.62 4.07
C PHE A 65 -33.34 -5.28 2.76
N VAL A 66 -34.04 -4.69 1.82
CA VAL A 66 -33.48 -4.30 0.51
C VAL A 66 -32.31 -3.32 0.69
N SER A 67 -32.48 -2.29 1.53
CA SER A 67 -31.40 -1.34 1.82
C SER A 67 -30.18 -2.03 2.44
N LEU A 68 -30.39 -2.97 3.36
CA LEU A 68 -29.29 -3.68 4.02
C LEU A 68 -28.56 -4.64 3.07
N VAL A 69 -29.27 -5.25 2.13
CA VAL A 69 -28.66 -6.08 1.07
C VAL A 69 -27.67 -5.27 0.25
N LEU A 70 -28.07 -4.07 -0.22
CA LEU A 70 -27.16 -3.18 -0.98
C LEU A 70 -25.97 -2.72 -0.13
N GLN A 71 -26.21 -2.36 1.13
CA GLN A 71 -25.14 -1.97 2.04
C GLN A 71 -24.15 -3.11 2.29
N LEU A 72 -24.61 -4.32 2.53
CA LEU A 72 -23.75 -5.48 2.75
C LEU A 72 -22.86 -5.79 1.54
N ALA A 73 -23.39 -5.65 0.33
CA ALA A 73 -22.60 -5.83 -0.88
C ALA A 73 -21.38 -4.89 -0.95
N LEU A 74 -21.53 -3.63 -0.50
CA LEU A 74 -20.44 -2.64 -0.50
C LEU A 74 -19.56 -2.70 0.74
N GLU A 75 -20.15 -2.92 1.92
CA GLU A 75 -19.42 -2.80 3.20
C GLU A 75 -18.82 -4.14 3.68
N GLN A 76 -19.37 -5.27 3.22
CA GLN A 76 -18.94 -6.61 3.65
C GLN A 76 -18.86 -7.57 2.44
N PRO A 77 -17.98 -7.32 1.49
CA PRO A 77 -17.96 -8.01 0.18
C PRO A 77 -17.76 -9.52 0.28
N LEU A 78 -17.11 -10.03 1.32
CA LEU A 78 -16.96 -11.48 1.54
C LEU A 78 -18.28 -12.21 1.77
N LYS A 79 -19.34 -11.49 2.16
CA LYS A 79 -20.69 -12.07 2.38
C LYS A 79 -21.55 -12.11 1.13
N THR A 80 -21.09 -11.55 0.01
CA THR A 80 -21.89 -11.45 -1.22
C THR A 80 -22.54 -12.76 -1.66
N PRO A 81 -21.87 -13.92 -1.70
CA PRO A 81 -22.54 -15.18 -2.07
C PRO A 81 -23.66 -15.60 -1.10
N PHE A 82 -23.46 -15.38 0.20
CA PHE A 82 -24.44 -15.74 1.23
C PHE A 82 -25.68 -14.84 1.18
N VAL A 83 -25.48 -13.53 0.93
CA VAL A 83 -26.57 -12.57 0.72
C VAL A 83 -27.35 -12.95 -0.53
N ALA A 84 -26.69 -13.32 -1.62
CA ALA A 84 -27.31 -13.82 -2.83
C ALA A 84 -28.13 -15.10 -2.55
N GLY A 85 -27.61 -16.02 -1.75
CA GLY A 85 -28.35 -17.21 -1.30
C GLY A 85 -29.66 -16.86 -0.58
N VAL A 86 -29.65 -15.86 0.30
CA VAL A 86 -30.86 -15.35 0.95
C VAL A 86 -31.86 -14.83 -0.09
N ILE A 87 -31.42 -14.04 -1.05
CA ILE A 87 -32.26 -13.46 -2.11
C ILE A 87 -32.91 -14.57 -2.96
N LEU A 88 -32.12 -15.55 -3.40
CA LEU A 88 -32.58 -16.67 -4.20
C LEU A 88 -33.63 -17.54 -3.47
N LEU A 89 -33.46 -17.74 -2.15
CA LEU A 89 -34.49 -18.44 -1.35
C LEU A 89 -35.72 -17.56 -1.13
N VAL A 90 -35.57 -16.25 -0.95
CA VAL A 90 -36.72 -15.31 -0.92
C VAL A 90 -37.48 -15.38 -2.23
N ASN A 91 -36.80 -15.54 -3.37
CA ASN A 91 -37.41 -15.69 -4.68
C ASN A 91 -38.36 -16.89 -4.76
N THR A 92 -38.00 -18.01 -4.15
CA THR A 92 -38.88 -19.21 -4.11
C THR A 92 -40.18 -19.01 -3.31
N LEU A 93 -40.18 -18.01 -2.42
CA LEU A 93 -41.28 -17.73 -1.49
C LEU A 93 -42.11 -16.50 -1.88
N LYS A 94 -41.42 -15.43 -2.29
CA LYS A 94 -41.99 -14.10 -2.59
C LYS A 94 -41.13 -13.36 -3.65
N GLY A 95 -41.34 -13.70 -4.93
CA GLY A 95 -40.56 -13.15 -6.05
C GLY A 95 -40.64 -11.61 -6.19
N GLU A 96 -41.76 -10.97 -5.80
CA GLU A 96 -41.97 -9.53 -5.86
C GLU A 96 -40.88 -8.71 -5.10
N ILE A 97 -40.29 -9.30 -4.05
CA ILE A 97 -39.21 -8.65 -3.29
C ILE A 97 -37.94 -8.61 -4.12
N VAL A 98 -37.72 -9.62 -4.97
CA VAL A 98 -36.55 -9.69 -5.86
C VAL A 98 -36.61 -8.61 -6.93
N ASP A 99 -37.79 -8.36 -7.51
CA ASP A 99 -37.99 -7.23 -8.46
C ASP A 99 -37.59 -5.90 -7.83
N GLU A 100 -37.96 -5.66 -6.56
CA GLU A 100 -37.59 -4.44 -5.84
C GLU A 100 -36.08 -4.36 -5.59
N ILE A 101 -35.44 -5.49 -5.24
CA ILE A 101 -33.98 -5.56 -5.07
C ILE A 101 -33.28 -5.24 -6.39
N LEU A 102 -33.69 -5.88 -7.49
CA LEU A 102 -33.08 -5.67 -8.80
C LEU A 102 -33.24 -4.25 -9.28
N ALA A 103 -34.42 -3.64 -9.09
CA ALA A 103 -34.65 -2.24 -9.45
C ALA A 103 -33.73 -1.28 -8.70
N LYS A 104 -33.59 -1.45 -7.38
CA LYS A 104 -32.70 -0.60 -6.56
C LYS A 104 -31.23 -0.88 -6.85
N LEU A 105 -30.85 -2.13 -7.05
CA LEU A 105 -29.49 -2.53 -7.34
C LEU A 105 -29.02 -2.02 -8.70
N SER A 106 -29.89 -2.08 -9.73
CA SER A 106 -29.59 -1.51 -11.05
C SER A 106 -29.42 -0.01 -10.99
N ALA A 107 -30.33 0.71 -10.32
CA ALA A 107 -30.23 2.17 -10.15
C ALA A 107 -28.96 2.56 -9.37
N ALA A 108 -28.63 1.84 -8.29
CA ALA A 108 -27.40 2.09 -7.53
C ALA A 108 -26.13 1.79 -8.34
N THR A 109 -26.16 0.73 -9.16
CA THR A 109 -25.02 0.40 -10.06
C THR A 109 -24.82 1.50 -11.09
N GLN A 110 -25.91 2.01 -11.67
CA GLN A 110 -25.90 3.14 -12.61
C GLN A 110 -25.26 4.39 -11.98
N GLU A 111 -25.70 4.76 -10.77
CA GLU A 111 -25.12 5.88 -10.02
C GLU A 111 -23.62 5.73 -9.79
N LYS A 112 -23.17 4.50 -9.44
CA LYS A 112 -21.75 4.22 -9.21
C LYS A 112 -20.90 4.29 -10.49
N ILE A 113 -21.45 3.86 -11.62
CA ILE A 113 -20.82 4.00 -12.95
C ILE A 113 -20.64 5.48 -13.29
N GLU A 114 -21.69 6.28 -13.15
CA GLU A 114 -21.66 7.71 -13.43
C GLU A 114 -20.70 8.48 -12.54
N ALA A 115 -20.55 8.05 -11.28
CA ALA A 115 -19.62 8.63 -10.32
C ALA A 115 -18.16 8.11 -10.45
N GLY A 116 -17.89 7.15 -11.32
CA GLY A 116 -16.57 6.52 -11.46
C GLY A 116 -16.13 5.72 -10.23
N GLN A 117 -17.06 5.23 -9.43
CA GLN A 117 -16.78 4.43 -8.24
C GLN A 117 -16.62 2.94 -8.60
N TRP A 118 -15.54 2.62 -9.31
CA TRP A 118 -15.33 1.33 -9.97
C TRP A 118 -15.27 0.14 -9.02
N ARG A 119 -14.78 0.31 -7.79
CA ARG A 119 -14.88 -0.74 -6.76
C ARG A 119 -16.33 -1.09 -6.44
N ASP A 120 -17.16 -0.07 -6.21
CA ASP A 120 -18.57 -0.27 -5.88
C ASP A 120 -19.32 -0.94 -7.03
N VAL A 121 -19.01 -0.52 -8.28
CA VAL A 121 -19.53 -1.18 -9.51
C VAL A 121 -19.17 -2.66 -9.50
N LYS A 122 -17.89 -3.00 -9.29
CA LYS A 122 -17.43 -4.38 -9.20
C LYS A 122 -18.21 -5.19 -8.15
N LEU A 123 -18.42 -4.63 -6.98
CA LEU A 123 -19.10 -5.30 -5.88
C LEU A 123 -20.59 -5.54 -6.19
N TYR A 124 -21.27 -4.57 -6.78
CA TYR A 124 -22.66 -4.75 -7.21
C TYR A 124 -22.78 -5.73 -8.36
N LEU A 125 -21.88 -5.69 -9.34
CA LEU A 125 -21.85 -6.67 -10.44
C LEU A 125 -21.61 -8.10 -9.93
N LYS A 126 -20.77 -8.31 -8.90
CA LYS A 126 -20.61 -9.62 -8.27
C LYS A 126 -21.88 -10.11 -7.61
N LEU A 127 -22.65 -9.24 -6.94
CA LEU A 127 -23.93 -9.62 -6.37
C LEU A 127 -24.93 -9.98 -7.49
N LEU A 128 -25.04 -9.17 -8.55
CA LEU A 128 -25.86 -9.49 -9.73
C LEU A 128 -25.44 -10.79 -10.40
N ALA A 129 -24.13 -11.04 -10.49
CA ALA A 129 -23.59 -12.29 -11.04
C ALA A 129 -24.03 -13.52 -10.24
N CYS A 130 -24.04 -13.44 -8.91
CA CYS A 130 -24.56 -14.50 -8.05
C CYS A 130 -26.07 -14.74 -8.23
N LEU A 131 -26.82 -13.75 -8.77
CA LEU A 131 -28.24 -13.84 -9.06
C LEU A 131 -28.54 -14.25 -10.50
N GLN A 132 -27.53 -14.50 -11.34
CA GLN A 132 -27.70 -14.82 -12.77
C GLN A 132 -28.70 -15.93 -13.02
N SER A 133 -28.79 -16.91 -12.12
CA SER A 133 -29.75 -18.03 -12.25
C SER A 133 -31.21 -17.62 -12.20
N CYS A 134 -31.55 -16.49 -11.61
CA CYS A 134 -32.94 -15.98 -11.54
C CYS A 134 -33.20 -14.80 -12.48
N LEU A 135 -32.27 -14.44 -13.36
CA LEU A 135 -32.42 -13.36 -14.33
C LEU A 135 -32.97 -13.92 -15.66
N ASP A 136 -33.83 -13.14 -16.31
CA ASP A 136 -34.32 -13.41 -17.67
C ASP A 136 -33.31 -12.96 -18.73
N ASP A 137 -33.55 -13.34 -19.97
CA ASP A 137 -32.73 -13.01 -21.15
C ASP A 137 -31.25 -13.31 -20.93
N GLU A 138 -30.39 -12.33 -21.18
CA GLU A 138 -28.94 -12.45 -21.03
C GLU A 138 -28.42 -12.05 -19.64
N GLY A 139 -29.29 -11.65 -18.72
CA GLY A 139 -28.93 -11.23 -17.38
C GLY A 139 -27.96 -10.04 -17.37
N ILE A 140 -26.78 -10.22 -16.77
CA ILE A 140 -25.81 -9.11 -16.65
C ILE A 140 -24.83 -9.00 -17.84
N PHE A 141 -24.84 -9.94 -18.81
CA PHE A 141 -23.90 -9.90 -19.93
C PHE A 141 -23.94 -8.60 -20.74
N PRO A 142 -25.10 -7.99 -21.05
CA PRO A 142 -25.15 -6.72 -21.77
C PRO A 142 -24.34 -5.61 -21.10
N VAL A 143 -24.37 -5.50 -19.77
CA VAL A 143 -23.60 -4.53 -19.02
C VAL A 143 -22.09 -4.80 -19.12
N LEU A 144 -21.69 -6.06 -19.04
CA LEU A 144 -20.28 -6.46 -19.18
C LEU A 144 -19.77 -6.18 -20.60
N GLU A 145 -20.59 -6.38 -21.63
CA GLU A 145 -20.23 -6.06 -23.00
C GLU A 145 -20.11 -4.54 -23.23
N GLU A 146 -21.00 -3.72 -22.64
CA GLU A 146 -20.84 -2.28 -22.68
C GLU A 146 -19.58 -1.80 -21.96
N LEU A 147 -19.26 -2.33 -20.79
CA LEU A 147 -18.00 -2.04 -20.09
C LEU A 147 -16.79 -2.40 -20.97
N PHE A 148 -16.84 -3.54 -21.66
CA PHE A 148 -15.77 -3.94 -22.57
C PHE A 148 -15.65 -2.97 -23.75
N ASN A 149 -16.77 -2.57 -24.38
CA ASN A 149 -16.75 -1.60 -25.48
C ASN A 149 -16.11 -0.27 -25.05
N ARG A 150 -16.43 0.22 -23.84
CA ARG A 150 -15.78 1.41 -23.28
C ARG A 150 -14.30 1.20 -22.99
N ALA A 151 -13.91 0.01 -22.52
CA ALA A 151 -12.49 -0.31 -22.35
C ALA A 151 -11.73 -0.26 -23.68
N VAL A 152 -12.32 -0.76 -24.75
CA VAL A 152 -11.75 -0.67 -26.12
C VAL A 152 -11.59 0.76 -26.58
N ASP A 153 -12.63 1.59 -26.41
CA ASP A 153 -12.59 3.02 -26.78
C ASP A 153 -11.43 3.73 -26.06
N LEU A 154 -11.30 3.52 -24.75
CA LEU A 154 -10.25 4.11 -23.92
C LEU A 154 -8.86 3.63 -24.32
N GLN A 155 -8.66 2.32 -24.53
CA GLN A 155 -7.37 1.74 -24.95
C GLN A 155 -6.99 2.14 -26.38
N THR A 156 -7.97 2.36 -27.24
CA THR A 156 -7.74 2.88 -28.61
C THR A 156 -7.27 4.34 -28.57
N ALA A 157 -7.80 5.13 -27.64
CA ALA A 157 -7.37 6.51 -27.44
C ALA A 157 -5.99 6.62 -26.77
N SER A 158 -5.67 5.70 -25.87
CA SER A 158 -4.37 5.61 -25.19
C SER A 158 -4.11 4.18 -24.69
N SER A 159 -3.05 3.54 -25.17
CA SER A 159 -2.64 2.19 -24.72
C SER A 159 -2.29 2.15 -23.22
N ASP A 160 -1.98 3.31 -22.61
CA ASP A 160 -1.65 3.45 -21.20
C ASP A 160 -2.85 3.89 -20.34
N ASP A 161 -4.08 3.75 -20.87
CA ASP A 161 -5.29 4.09 -20.11
C ASP A 161 -5.54 3.07 -18.99
N THR A 162 -5.54 3.56 -17.76
CA THR A 162 -5.72 2.72 -16.56
C THR A 162 -7.19 2.43 -16.25
N ILE A 163 -8.13 3.23 -16.78
CA ILE A 163 -9.56 2.99 -16.60
C ILE A 163 -9.97 1.79 -17.46
N GLY A 164 -9.54 1.76 -18.72
CA GLY A 164 -9.83 0.65 -19.62
C GLY A 164 -9.35 -0.70 -19.06
N THR A 165 -8.15 -0.74 -18.48
CA THR A 165 -7.63 -1.96 -17.81
C THR A 165 -8.41 -2.32 -16.55
N GLU A 166 -8.88 -1.34 -15.76
CA GLU A 166 -9.73 -1.57 -14.59
C GLU A 166 -11.10 -2.14 -15.00
N LEU A 167 -11.71 -1.64 -16.09
CA LEU A 167 -12.97 -2.20 -16.61
C LEU A 167 -12.81 -3.66 -17.01
N VAL A 168 -11.72 -4.01 -17.70
CA VAL A 168 -11.41 -5.42 -18.04
C VAL A 168 -11.25 -6.25 -16.77
N LYS A 169 -10.54 -5.76 -15.76
CA LYS A 169 -10.40 -6.46 -14.46
C LYS A 169 -11.76 -6.72 -13.80
N ILE A 170 -12.65 -5.75 -13.81
CA ILE A 170 -14.02 -5.89 -13.26
C ILE A 170 -14.78 -6.99 -14.00
N ILE A 171 -14.72 -7.02 -15.33
CA ILE A 171 -15.36 -8.06 -16.15
C ILE A 171 -14.83 -9.44 -15.76
N LEU A 172 -13.49 -9.60 -15.78
CA LEU A 172 -12.83 -10.88 -15.51
C LEU A 172 -13.11 -11.39 -14.08
N LEU A 173 -13.22 -10.49 -13.08
CA LEU A 173 -13.58 -10.85 -11.70
C LEU A 173 -15.07 -11.15 -11.52
N THR A 174 -15.93 -10.73 -12.45
CA THR A 174 -17.38 -10.97 -12.38
C THR A 174 -17.76 -12.33 -12.97
N ILE A 175 -17.12 -12.76 -14.06
CA ILE A 175 -17.40 -14.02 -14.76
C ILE A 175 -17.44 -15.24 -13.82
N PRO A 176 -16.50 -15.46 -12.88
CA PRO A 176 -16.55 -16.63 -11.99
C PRO A 176 -17.83 -16.73 -11.16
N TYR A 177 -18.39 -15.62 -10.74
CA TYR A 177 -19.62 -15.60 -9.95
C TYR A 177 -20.84 -15.96 -10.80
N ILE A 178 -20.87 -15.54 -12.10
CA ILE A 178 -21.89 -15.98 -13.06
C ILE A 178 -21.83 -17.51 -13.23
N MET A 179 -20.61 -18.00 -13.47
CA MET A 179 -20.40 -19.43 -13.72
C MET A 179 -20.62 -20.28 -12.50
N ALA A 180 -20.38 -19.77 -11.29
CA ALA A 180 -20.73 -20.43 -10.04
C ALA A 180 -22.25 -20.53 -9.83
N ALA A 181 -23.01 -19.51 -10.25
CA ALA A 181 -24.46 -19.44 -10.11
C ALA A 181 -25.22 -20.27 -11.19
N ALA A 182 -24.73 -20.24 -12.43
CA ALA A 182 -25.42 -20.87 -13.57
C ALA A 182 -24.46 -21.48 -14.61
N PRO A 183 -23.69 -22.53 -14.26
CA PRO A 183 -22.56 -23.00 -15.07
C PRO A 183 -22.97 -23.60 -16.45
N GLY A 184 -24.12 -24.22 -16.57
CA GLY A 184 -24.50 -24.95 -17.81
C GLY A 184 -24.96 -24.03 -18.95
N GLN A 185 -25.50 -22.88 -18.66
CA GLN A 185 -26.24 -22.05 -19.62
C GLN A 185 -25.34 -21.00 -20.33
N TRP A 186 -24.27 -20.51 -19.69
CA TRP A 186 -23.56 -19.30 -20.08
C TRP A 186 -22.11 -19.51 -20.53
N GLN A 187 -21.69 -20.78 -20.68
CA GLN A 187 -20.30 -21.11 -21.03
C GLN A 187 -19.83 -20.44 -22.33
N GLN A 188 -20.67 -20.46 -23.38
CA GLN A 188 -20.30 -19.87 -24.65
C GLN A 188 -20.17 -18.34 -24.54
N LYS A 189 -21.11 -17.66 -23.88
CA LYS A 189 -21.03 -16.20 -23.69
C LYS A 189 -19.85 -15.77 -22.84
N ALA A 190 -19.54 -16.54 -21.80
CA ALA A 190 -18.35 -16.30 -20.99
C ALA A 190 -17.07 -16.48 -21.81
N ALA A 191 -17.00 -17.51 -22.65
CA ALA A 191 -15.87 -17.74 -23.55
C ALA A 191 -15.71 -16.60 -24.56
N ASP A 192 -16.81 -16.20 -25.24
CA ASP A 192 -16.78 -15.09 -26.19
C ASP A 192 -16.32 -13.77 -25.56
N LEU A 193 -16.74 -13.51 -24.32
CA LEU A 193 -16.33 -12.30 -23.58
C LEU A 193 -14.86 -12.37 -23.15
N MET A 194 -14.38 -13.56 -22.74
CA MET A 194 -12.97 -13.77 -22.40
C MET A 194 -12.07 -13.63 -23.63
N ASP A 195 -12.49 -14.12 -24.80
CA ASP A 195 -11.73 -13.94 -26.03
C ASP A 195 -11.62 -12.47 -26.44
N LYS A 196 -12.69 -11.68 -26.21
CA LYS A 196 -12.65 -10.25 -26.44
C LYS A 196 -11.71 -9.54 -25.45
N THR A 197 -11.77 -9.85 -24.17
CA THR A 197 -10.96 -9.21 -23.12
C THR A 197 -9.48 -9.56 -23.20
N ASP A 198 -9.12 -10.70 -23.81
CA ASP A 198 -7.72 -11.14 -23.95
C ASP A 198 -6.84 -10.12 -24.70
N ILE A 199 -7.40 -9.39 -25.67
CA ILE A 199 -6.70 -8.37 -26.43
C ILE A 199 -6.11 -7.30 -25.52
N ILE A 200 -6.87 -6.84 -24.52
CA ILE A 200 -6.43 -5.81 -23.56
C ILE A 200 -5.64 -6.44 -22.39
N ALA A 201 -6.10 -7.61 -21.92
CA ALA A 201 -5.50 -8.25 -20.75
C ALA A 201 -4.07 -8.77 -21.01
N SER A 202 -3.75 -9.14 -22.24
CA SER A 202 -2.43 -9.66 -22.62
C SER A 202 -1.43 -8.57 -22.99
N GLU A 203 -1.87 -7.34 -23.23
CA GLU A 203 -0.99 -6.22 -23.55
C GLU A 203 -0.33 -5.63 -22.29
N PRO A 204 1.00 -5.57 -22.21
CA PRO A 204 1.68 -5.01 -21.04
C PRO A 204 1.56 -3.48 -21.02
N HIS A 205 1.12 -2.94 -19.89
CA HIS A 205 1.11 -1.49 -19.65
C HIS A 205 2.54 -0.93 -19.55
N ALA A 206 2.79 0.30 -20.04
CA ALA A 206 4.12 0.93 -20.03
C ALA A 206 4.76 1.02 -18.63
N LEU A 207 3.95 1.21 -17.58
CA LEU A 207 4.44 1.23 -16.20
C LEU A 207 4.76 -0.15 -15.62
N GLN A 208 4.36 -1.27 -16.28
CA GLN A 208 4.47 -2.60 -15.68
C GLN A 208 5.90 -2.95 -15.26
N ALA A 209 6.88 -2.67 -16.10
CA ALA A 209 8.28 -2.93 -15.79
C ALA A 209 8.79 -2.13 -14.58
N LEU A 210 8.22 -0.95 -14.32
CA LEU A 210 8.60 -0.07 -13.21
C LEU A 210 7.89 -0.40 -11.89
N ILE A 211 6.77 -1.14 -11.94
CA ILE A 211 5.99 -1.53 -10.76
C ILE A 211 6.17 -3.01 -10.38
N ASP A 212 7.04 -3.73 -11.08
CA ASP A 212 7.44 -5.07 -10.67
C ASP A 212 8.09 -5.02 -9.28
N PRO A 213 7.66 -5.86 -8.31
CA PRO A 213 8.26 -5.89 -6.98
C PRO A 213 9.73 -6.34 -6.96
N TYR A 214 10.19 -7.03 -8.01
CA TYR A 214 11.56 -7.53 -8.10
C TYR A 214 12.30 -6.98 -9.32
N LEU A 215 13.61 -6.78 -9.18
CA LEU A 215 14.46 -6.50 -10.32
C LEU A 215 14.67 -7.81 -11.11
N PRO A 216 14.67 -7.74 -12.45
CA PRO A 216 14.95 -8.90 -13.28
C PRO A 216 16.36 -9.46 -13.00
N GLU A 217 16.49 -10.77 -12.97
CA GLU A 217 17.78 -11.44 -12.96
C GLU A 217 18.24 -11.63 -14.41
N ALA A 218 19.53 -11.40 -14.67
CA ALA A 218 20.10 -11.43 -16.02
C ALA A 218 20.00 -12.78 -16.77
N LYS A 219 19.42 -13.82 -16.15
CA LYS A 219 19.27 -15.16 -16.70
C LYS A 219 17.83 -15.64 -16.91
N ASP A 220 16.84 -14.91 -16.37
CA ASP A 220 15.42 -15.30 -16.45
C ASP A 220 14.61 -14.29 -17.27
N GLU A 221 14.83 -14.28 -18.59
CA GLU A 221 13.95 -13.56 -19.53
C GLU A 221 12.51 -14.13 -19.56
N THR A 222 12.28 -15.29 -18.95
CA THR A 222 10.99 -16.02 -19.04
C THR A 222 10.08 -15.83 -17.82
N THR A 223 10.55 -15.27 -16.71
CA THR A 223 9.77 -15.04 -15.49
C THR A 223 9.53 -13.53 -15.24
N GLY A 224 9.14 -12.81 -16.29
CA GLY A 224 8.60 -11.47 -16.11
C GLY A 224 7.37 -11.54 -15.22
N SER A 225 7.25 -10.64 -14.24
CA SER A 225 6.06 -10.54 -13.40
C SER A 225 4.83 -10.33 -14.27
N MET A 226 3.79 -11.10 -14.01
CA MET A 226 2.55 -10.99 -14.74
C MET A 226 1.67 -9.90 -14.15
N SER A 227 1.06 -9.09 -15.00
CA SER A 227 -0.01 -8.20 -14.58
C SER A 227 -1.17 -9.01 -14.04
N VAL A 228 -1.91 -8.44 -13.08
CA VAL A 228 -3.07 -9.11 -12.46
C VAL A 228 -4.13 -9.46 -13.52
N ILE A 229 -4.36 -8.59 -14.51
CA ILE A 229 -5.36 -8.87 -15.56
C ILE A 229 -4.92 -10.00 -16.50
N ALA A 230 -3.65 -10.06 -16.90
CA ALA A 230 -3.13 -11.14 -17.73
C ALA A 230 -3.16 -12.48 -16.98
N LEU A 231 -2.90 -12.44 -15.66
CA LEU A 231 -3.00 -13.60 -14.80
C LEU A 231 -4.44 -14.10 -14.70
N LEU A 232 -5.39 -13.21 -14.43
CA LEU A 232 -6.83 -13.52 -14.38
C LEU A 232 -7.31 -14.15 -15.68
N GLN A 233 -6.92 -13.60 -16.82
CA GLN A 233 -7.27 -14.12 -18.14
C GLN A 233 -6.84 -15.60 -18.31
N LYS A 234 -5.59 -15.90 -17.96
CA LYS A 234 -5.07 -17.28 -18.02
C LYS A 234 -5.74 -18.22 -17.02
N GLN A 235 -6.00 -17.76 -15.81
CA GLN A 235 -6.70 -18.53 -14.78
C GLN A 235 -8.12 -18.88 -15.23
N LEU A 236 -8.85 -17.91 -15.81
CA LEU A 236 -10.20 -18.13 -16.32
C LEU A 236 -10.22 -19.11 -17.52
N GLN A 237 -9.25 -19.02 -18.44
CA GLN A 237 -9.11 -19.98 -19.53
C GLN A 237 -8.88 -21.40 -19.00
N THR A 238 -8.05 -21.55 -17.96
CA THR A 238 -7.81 -22.83 -17.29
C THR A 238 -9.08 -23.35 -16.63
N GLU A 239 -9.82 -22.48 -15.92
CA GLU A 239 -11.04 -22.82 -15.20
C GLU A 239 -12.18 -23.20 -16.17
N ALA A 240 -12.28 -22.54 -17.32
CA ALA A 240 -13.21 -22.90 -18.38
C ALA A 240 -12.93 -24.29 -18.92
N ALA A 241 -11.65 -24.68 -19.11
CA ALA A 241 -11.25 -26.02 -19.50
C ALA A 241 -11.59 -27.08 -18.43
N ASN A 242 -11.64 -26.69 -17.16
CA ASN A 242 -12.03 -27.52 -15.99
C ASN A 242 -13.53 -27.46 -15.67
N ASN A 243 -14.37 -27.05 -16.61
CA ASN A 243 -15.82 -26.94 -16.45
C ASN A 243 -16.29 -26.05 -15.30
N TRP A 244 -15.58 -25.01 -14.97
CA TRP A 244 -15.94 -24.02 -13.95
C TRP A 244 -16.16 -24.63 -12.58
N GLU A 245 -15.21 -25.43 -12.11
CA GLU A 245 -15.27 -26.06 -10.79
C GLU A 245 -15.36 -25.01 -9.69
N LEU A 246 -14.54 -23.95 -9.75
CA LEU A 246 -14.55 -22.81 -8.82
C LEU A 246 -14.64 -23.24 -7.36
N SER A 247 -13.80 -24.18 -6.97
CA SER A 247 -13.91 -24.94 -5.72
C SER A 247 -13.84 -24.04 -4.45
N CYS A 248 -13.20 -22.87 -4.54
CA CYS A 248 -13.09 -21.94 -3.41
C CYS A 248 -14.38 -21.13 -3.14
N LEU A 249 -15.27 -20.97 -4.15
CA LEU A 249 -16.46 -20.14 -3.98
C LEU A 249 -17.58 -20.90 -3.25
N PRO A 250 -18.15 -20.32 -2.19
CA PRO A 250 -19.34 -20.90 -1.55
C PRO A 250 -20.55 -20.79 -2.48
N ARG A 251 -21.41 -21.81 -2.45
CA ARG A 251 -22.64 -21.87 -3.25
C ARG A 251 -23.84 -22.05 -2.33
N PRO A 252 -24.30 -21.01 -1.62
CA PRO A 252 -25.41 -21.08 -0.68
C PRO A 252 -26.75 -21.46 -1.32
N TRP A 253 -26.85 -21.41 -2.64
CA TRP A 253 -27.99 -21.87 -3.44
C TRP A 253 -27.95 -23.36 -3.80
N LYS A 254 -26.88 -24.09 -3.48
CA LYS A 254 -26.83 -25.55 -3.53
C LYS A 254 -27.19 -26.08 -2.16
N LEU A 255 -28.43 -26.59 -2.04
CA LEU A 255 -28.93 -27.11 -0.78
C LEU A 255 -28.40 -28.53 -0.51
N PRO A 256 -28.43 -29.02 0.74
CA PRO A 256 -28.07 -30.40 1.07
C PRO A 256 -28.82 -31.42 0.23
N LEU A 257 -28.18 -32.57 -0.07
CA LEU A 257 -28.75 -33.62 -0.92
C LEU A 257 -30.07 -34.21 -0.40
N GLU A 258 -30.36 -34.05 0.89
CA GLU A 258 -31.60 -34.48 1.52
C GLU A 258 -32.78 -33.52 1.21
N GLU A 259 -32.50 -32.30 0.74
CA GLU A 259 -33.48 -31.23 0.47
C GLU A 259 -33.86 -31.15 -1.02
N ILE A 260 -34.11 -32.28 -1.68
CA ILE A 260 -34.37 -32.37 -3.14
C ILE A 260 -35.55 -31.49 -3.56
N GLU A 261 -36.67 -31.52 -2.85
CA GLU A 261 -37.84 -30.70 -3.21
C GLU A 261 -37.58 -29.19 -3.08
N ALA A 262 -36.75 -28.78 -2.11
CA ALA A 262 -36.38 -27.39 -1.93
C ALA A 262 -35.41 -26.94 -3.05
N GLN A 263 -34.50 -27.81 -3.47
CA GLN A 263 -33.62 -27.55 -4.59
C GLN A 263 -34.40 -27.44 -5.91
N GLU A 264 -35.35 -28.33 -6.17
CA GLU A 264 -36.22 -28.26 -7.35
C GLU A 264 -37.04 -26.96 -7.39
N LYS A 265 -37.54 -26.50 -6.23
CA LYS A 265 -38.22 -25.19 -6.14
C LYS A 265 -37.29 -24.04 -6.44
N LEU A 266 -36.03 -24.11 -6.01
CA LEU A 266 -35.03 -23.08 -6.27
C LEU A 266 -34.67 -23.04 -7.76
N ASP A 267 -34.44 -24.21 -8.37
CA ASP A 267 -34.08 -24.34 -9.79
C ASP A 267 -35.21 -23.89 -10.73
N ASN A 268 -36.48 -24.06 -10.31
CA ASN A 268 -37.68 -23.66 -11.04
C ASN A 268 -38.29 -22.33 -10.54
N ALA A 269 -37.58 -21.55 -9.75
CA ALA A 269 -38.07 -20.26 -9.25
C ALA A 269 -38.31 -19.27 -10.39
N ALA A 270 -39.13 -18.26 -10.12
CA ALA A 270 -39.44 -17.20 -11.09
C ALA A 270 -38.18 -16.52 -11.61
N LYS A 271 -38.18 -16.21 -12.89
CA LYS A 271 -37.17 -15.37 -13.51
C LYS A 271 -37.61 -13.91 -13.47
N HIS A 272 -36.65 -13.01 -13.44
CA HIS A 272 -36.88 -11.58 -13.31
C HIS A 272 -36.12 -10.81 -14.37
N ASN A 273 -36.75 -9.76 -14.89
CA ASN A 273 -36.10 -8.87 -15.82
C ASN A 273 -35.14 -7.91 -15.06
N LEU A 274 -33.88 -7.86 -15.47
CA LEU A 274 -32.92 -6.89 -14.95
C LEU A 274 -33.16 -5.53 -15.58
N PRO A 275 -33.49 -4.47 -14.82
CA PRO A 275 -33.58 -3.13 -15.37
C PRO A 275 -32.28 -2.72 -16.04
N THR A 276 -32.39 -2.04 -17.21
CA THR A 276 -31.23 -1.65 -18.00
C THR A 276 -30.27 -0.78 -17.21
N ILE A 277 -28.98 -1.17 -17.21
CA ILE A 277 -27.87 -0.40 -16.69
C ILE A 277 -27.07 0.09 -17.90
N THR A 278 -26.91 1.40 -18.05
CA THR A 278 -26.19 1.99 -19.19
C THR A 278 -24.81 2.46 -18.77
N VAL A 279 -23.83 2.27 -19.64
CA VAL A 279 -22.47 2.79 -19.43
C VAL A 279 -22.30 4.04 -20.31
N PRO A 280 -22.08 5.25 -19.73
CA PRO A 280 -21.97 6.47 -20.50
C PRO A 280 -20.79 6.43 -21.47
N GLU A 281 -20.89 7.19 -22.58
CA GLU A 281 -19.80 7.32 -23.55
C GLU A 281 -18.54 7.93 -22.90
N LYS A 282 -18.74 8.97 -22.08
CA LYS A 282 -17.64 9.60 -21.33
C LYS A 282 -17.52 8.99 -19.94
N ILE A 283 -16.47 8.22 -19.75
CA ILE A 283 -16.12 7.59 -18.47
C ILE A 283 -15.17 8.48 -17.67
N ILE A 284 -15.35 8.50 -16.36
CA ILE A 284 -14.48 9.20 -15.41
C ILE A 284 -13.74 8.20 -14.51
N ALA A 285 -12.51 8.56 -14.14
CA ALA A 285 -11.66 7.72 -13.27
C ALA A 285 -12.21 7.61 -11.84
N GLY A 286 -12.98 8.63 -11.39
CA GLY A 286 -13.46 8.70 -10.02
C GLY A 286 -12.40 9.15 -9.01
N PRO A 287 -12.69 9.03 -7.71
CA PRO A 287 -11.83 9.59 -6.66
C PRO A 287 -10.59 8.74 -6.37
N ARG A 288 -10.61 7.44 -6.70
CA ARG A 288 -9.50 6.53 -6.44
C ARG A 288 -8.52 6.54 -7.61
N PRO A 289 -7.22 6.79 -7.38
CA PRO A 289 -6.23 6.64 -8.43
C PRO A 289 -6.15 5.18 -8.88
N LEU A 290 -6.15 4.95 -10.18
CA LEU A 290 -6.04 3.64 -10.79
C LEU A 290 -4.62 3.46 -11.34
N PHE A 291 -4.03 2.30 -11.10
CA PHE A 291 -2.72 1.92 -11.61
C PHE A 291 -2.78 0.48 -12.09
N PRO A 292 -1.93 0.09 -13.06
CA PRO A 292 -1.76 -1.31 -13.37
C PRO A 292 -1.25 -2.06 -12.13
N GLU A 293 -1.63 -3.32 -12.00
CA GLU A 293 -1.28 -4.14 -10.84
C GLU A 293 -0.44 -5.35 -11.26
N VAL A 294 0.58 -5.63 -10.46
CA VAL A 294 1.43 -6.82 -10.62
C VAL A 294 1.21 -7.74 -9.42
N TYR A 295 1.10 -9.04 -9.67
CA TYR A 295 0.91 -10.01 -8.61
C TYR A 295 2.16 -10.14 -7.74
N PHE A 296 1.98 -10.04 -6.43
CA PHE A 296 3.01 -10.20 -5.43
C PHE A 296 2.57 -11.15 -4.32
N SER A 297 3.45 -12.07 -3.92
CA SER A 297 3.24 -12.97 -2.80
C SER A 297 4.51 -13.17 -2.00
N VAL A 298 4.39 -13.16 -0.67
CA VAL A 298 5.51 -13.45 0.25
C VAL A 298 5.68 -14.94 0.52
N TYR A 299 4.85 -15.78 -0.08
CA TYR A 299 4.88 -17.25 0.09
C TYR A 299 5.14 -18.02 -1.20
N SER A 300 5.45 -17.34 -2.30
CA SER A 300 5.61 -17.94 -3.64
C SER A 300 6.77 -18.96 -3.76
N SER A 301 7.74 -18.93 -2.86
CA SER A 301 8.96 -19.79 -2.91
C SER A 301 9.05 -20.80 -1.77
N GLN A 302 7.92 -21.29 -1.28
CA GLN A 302 7.89 -22.30 -0.22
C GLN A 302 7.85 -23.73 -0.79
N ASP A 303 8.45 -24.70 -0.08
CA ASP A 303 8.45 -26.11 -0.46
C ASP A 303 7.04 -26.74 -0.41
N VAL A 304 6.13 -26.17 0.37
CA VAL A 304 4.74 -26.60 0.51
C VAL A 304 3.84 -25.43 0.20
N GLU A 305 2.87 -25.63 -0.66
CA GLU A 305 1.87 -24.63 -0.98
C GLU A 305 0.98 -24.33 0.24
N SER A 306 1.18 -23.17 0.86
CA SER A 306 0.36 -22.71 1.98
C SER A 306 -0.63 -21.60 1.60
N VAL A 307 -0.54 -21.14 0.36
CA VAL A 307 -1.45 -20.20 -0.30
C VAL A 307 -1.81 -20.75 -1.67
N PRO A 308 -2.94 -20.35 -2.28
CA PRO A 308 -3.29 -20.77 -3.64
C PRO A 308 -2.16 -20.47 -4.62
N PRO A 309 -1.78 -21.43 -5.47
CA PRO A 309 -0.78 -21.17 -6.50
C PRO A 309 -1.29 -20.13 -7.50
N VAL A 310 -0.38 -19.36 -8.06
CA VAL A 310 -0.70 -18.27 -8.98
C VAL A 310 -1.42 -18.72 -10.26
N THR A 311 -1.34 -20.00 -10.58
CA THR A 311 -2.04 -20.62 -11.71
C THR A 311 -3.50 -20.95 -11.44
N ASP A 312 -3.92 -20.96 -10.17
CA ASP A 312 -5.28 -21.26 -9.74
C ASP A 312 -6.09 -19.97 -9.59
N ILE A 313 -7.33 -19.96 -10.08
CA ILE A 313 -8.26 -18.83 -9.98
C ILE A 313 -8.54 -18.44 -8.52
N ALA A 314 -8.47 -19.38 -7.59
CA ALA A 314 -8.61 -19.09 -6.16
C ALA A 314 -7.60 -18.05 -5.66
N ALA A 315 -6.37 -18.02 -6.21
CA ALA A 315 -5.38 -17.02 -5.87
C ALA A 315 -5.89 -15.59 -6.11
N SER A 316 -6.60 -15.37 -7.20
CA SER A 316 -7.16 -14.06 -7.55
C SER A 316 -8.47 -13.76 -6.85
N LEU A 317 -9.40 -14.71 -6.78
CA LEU A 317 -10.72 -14.49 -6.19
C LEU A 317 -10.65 -14.25 -4.68
N ILE A 318 -9.85 -15.05 -3.97
CA ILE A 318 -9.68 -14.90 -2.53
C ILE A 318 -8.96 -13.57 -2.24
N ARG A 319 -7.88 -13.28 -2.95
CA ARG A 319 -7.14 -12.03 -2.80
C ARG A 319 -8.01 -10.81 -3.08
N ASP A 320 -8.79 -10.80 -4.15
CA ASP A 320 -9.66 -9.68 -4.49
C ASP A 320 -10.70 -9.41 -3.38
N GLY A 321 -11.34 -10.43 -2.85
CA GLY A 321 -12.28 -10.28 -1.72
C GLY A 321 -11.62 -9.77 -0.45
N LEU A 322 -10.41 -10.24 -0.14
CA LEU A 322 -9.65 -9.78 1.04
C LEU A 322 -9.14 -8.36 0.87
N VAL A 323 -8.63 -8.00 -0.31
CA VAL A 323 -8.15 -6.64 -0.61
C VAL A 323 -9.29 -5.62 -0.53
N ASP A 324 -10.44 -5.93 -1.09
CA ASP A 324 -11.63 -5.08 -0.93
C ASP A 324 -11.98 -4.90 0.55
N THR A 325 -12.02 -5.98 1.32
CA THR A 325 -12.31 -5.93 2.77
C THR A 325 -11.29 -5.10 3.53
N ILE A 326 -9.99 -5.28 3.26
CA ILE A 326 -8.92 -4.51 3.88
C ILE A 326 -9.09 -3.02 3.59
N ASN A 327 -9.36 -2.66 2.35
CA ASN A 327 -9.38 -1.26 1.94
C ASN A 327 -10.72 -0.55 2.25
N ILE A 328 -11.82 -1.28 2.38
CA ILE A 328 -13.12 -0.72 2.80
C ILE A 328 -13.16 -0.47 4.31
N LEU A 329 -12.50 -1.29 5.11
CA LEU A 329 -12.54 -1.22 6.58
C LEU A 329 -11.37 -0.41 7.17
N ASP A 330 -10.78 0.52 6.42
CA ASP A 330 -9.62 1.34 6.83
C ASP A 330 -9.85 2.14 8.13
N PHE A 331 -11.10 2.46 8.44
CA PHE A 331 -11.50 3.16 9.65
C PHE A 331 -11.43 2.32 10.93
N ASN A 332 -11.29 0.97 10.84
CA ASN A 332 -11.26 0.10 12.01
C ASN A 332 -10.40 -1.16 11.84
N ARG A 333 -9.10 -1.03 12.08
CA ARG A 333 -8.12 -2.13 12.00
C ARG A 333 -8.50 -3.40 12.78
N ASN A 334 -9.23 -3.26 13.91
CA ASN A 334 -9.62 -4.41 14.73
C ASN A 334 -10.70 -5.26 14.03
N VAL A 335 -11.64 -4.60 13.36
CA VAL A 335 -12.66 -5.29 12.56
C VAL A 335 -12.00 -5.94 11.36
N THR A 336 -11.14 -5.22 10.65
CA THR A 336 -10.38 -5.79 9.52
C THR A 336 -9.59 -7.03 9.94
N ALA A 337 -8.83 -6.95 11.04
CA ALA A 337 -8.06 -8.09 11.54
C ALA A 337 -8.94 -9.30 11.87
N ARG A 338 -10.14 -9.11 12.42
CA ARG A 338 -11.09 -10.21 12.68
C ARG A 338 -11.57 -10.86 11.40
N TYR A 339 -11.98 -10.09 10.39
CA TYR A 339 -12.35 -10.64 9.09
C TYR A 339 -11.23 -11.47 8.46
N LEU A 340 -9.98 -10.99 8.56
CA LEU A 340 -8.82 -11.70 8.05
C LEU A 340 -8.52 -13.01 8.81
N ILE A 341 -8.73 -13.03 10.11
CA ILE A 341 -8.51 -14.23 10.92
C ILE A 341 -9.60 -15.28 10.67
N ASP A 342 -10.84 -14.86 10.47
CA ASP A 342 -11.98 -15.75 10.26
C ASP A 342 -12.34 -15.88 8.77
N LEU A 343 -11.38 -15.65 7.85
CA LEU A 343 -11.62 -15.68 6.41
C LEU A 343 -12.14 -17.03 5.89
N ASP A 344 -11.78 -18.12 6.54
CA ASP A 344 -12.25 -19.47 6.23
C ASP A 344 -13.77 -19.63 6.31
N CYS A 345 -14.45 -18.76 7.06
CA CYS A 345 -15.92 -18.73 7.13
C CYS A 345 -16.60 -18.28 5.83
N TYR A 346 -15.88 -17.56 4.96
CA TYR A 346 -16.45 -16.90 3.77
C TYR A 346 -16.16 -17.64 2.46
N PHE A 347 -15.46 -18.77 2.52
CA PHE A 347 -15.13 -19.60 1.37
C PHE A 347 -15.66 -21.02 1.57
N SER A 348 -15.53 -21.88 0.57
CA SER A 348 -15.95 -23.27 0.68
C SER A 348 -15.19 -24.00 1.81
N ASP A 349 -15.85 -24.91 2.48
CA ASP A 349 -15.32 -25.67 3.63
C ASP A 349 -14.03 -26.47 3.30
N THR A 350 -13.83 -26.79 2.01
CA THR A 350 -12.66 -27.54 1.52
C THR A 350 -11.49 -26.65 1.10
N THR A 351 -11.66 -25.32 1.13
CA THR A 351 -10.67 -24.37 0.61
C THR A 351 -9.42 -24.32 1.49
N PHE A 352 -9.57 -24.38 2.80
CA PHE A 352 -8.47 -24.17 3.75
C PHE A 352 -8.30 -25.34 4.71
N VAL A 353 -7.07 -25.54 5.16
CA VAL A 353 -6.79 -26.34 6.34
C VAL A 353 -7.23 -25.61 7.59
N LYS A 354 -7.39 -26.36 8.69
CA LYS A 354 -7.67 -25.76 9.99
C LYS A 354 -6.58 -24.73 10.37
N ARG A 355 -7.01 -23.58 10.89
CA ARG A 355 -6.11 -22.52 11.37
C ARG A 355 -5.05 -23.07 12.35
N ALA A 356 -3.83 -22.53 12.27
CA ALA A 356 -2.67 -22.94 13.05
C ALA A 356 -2.22 -24.41 12.82
N THR A 357 -2.60 -25.05 11.72
CA THR A 357 -2.05 -26.36 11.34
C THR A 357 -0.53 -26.23 11.19
N PRO A 358 0.25 -27.08 11.89
CA PRO A 358 1.71 -27.06 11.77
C PRO A 358 2.18 -27.33 10.34
N PHE A 359 3.24 -26.62 9.91
CA PHE A 359 3.75 -26.71 8.54
C PHE A 359 4.20 -28.14 8.16
N ASP A 360 4.73 -28.90 9.11
CA ASP A 360 5.16 -30.28 8.89
C ASP A 360 3.96 -31.22 8.60
N ARG A 361 2.80 -30.92 9.19
CA ARG A 361 1.56 -31.67 8.90
C ARG A 361 1.07 -31.47 7.46
N LEU A 362 1.36 -30.33 6.86
CA LEU A 362 0.98 -30.07 5.46
C LEU A 362 1.73 -30.98 4.49
N ARG A 363 2.99 -31.35 4.83
CA ARG A 363 3.79 -32.27 4.02
C ARG A 363 3.26 -33.71 4.02
N GLU A 364 2.52 -34.07 5.08
CA GLU A 364 1.95 -35.41 5.27
C GLU A 364 0.51 -35.54 4.71
N MET A 365 -0.05 -34.47 4.14
CA MET A 365 -1.42 -34.47 3.65
C MET A 365 -1.55 -35.26 2.35
N ASP A 366 -2.71 -35.91 2.19
CA ASP A 366 -3.06 -36.65 0.98
C ASP A 366 -3.08 -35.74 -0.24
N SER A 367 -2.59 -36.22 -1.36
CA SER A 367 -2.72 -35.55 -2.65
C SER A 367 -4.22 -35.38 -3.00
N GLY A 368 -4.64 -34.16 -3.23
CA GLY A 368 -6.05 -33.81 -3.56
C GLY A 368 -6.81 -33.08 -2.45
N LYS A 369 -6.18 -32.90 -1.26
CA LYS A 369 -6.70 -32.00 -0.23
C LYS A 369 -5.94 -30.69 -0.26
N SER A 370 -6.63 -29.57 -0.02
CA SER A 370 -5.99 -28.27 0.09
C SER A 370 -5.01 -28.24 1.26
N SER A 371 -3.83 -27.66 1.01
CA SER A 371 -2.82 -27.36 2.03
C SER A 371 -2.79 -25.87 2.41
N TRP A 372 -3.73 -25.09 1.88
CA TRP A 372 -3.74 -23.64 2.05
C TRP A 372 -4.13 -23.25 3.48
N LYS A 373 -3.30 -22.39 4.07
CA LYS A 373 -3.48 -21.89 5.44
C LYS A 373 -4.22 -20.56 5.41
N PRO A 374 -5.35 -20.42 6.10
CA PRO A 374 -6.09 -19.15 6.10
C PRO A 374 -5.22 -17.99 6.63
N GLU A 375 -4.39 -18.22 7.63
CA GLU A 375 -3.49 -17.19 8.16
C GLU A 375 -2.42 -16.73 7.17
N ASP A 376 -1.87 -17.63 6.34
CA ASP A 376 -0.90 -17.27 5.33
C ASP A 376 -1.55 -16.44 4.22
N VAL A 377 -2.75 -16.84 3.78
CA VAL A 377 -3.52 -16.10 2.78
C VAL A 377 -3.92 -14.70 3.29
N ALA A 378 -4.29 -14.59 4.56
CA ALA A 378 -4.59 -13.29 5.19
C ALA A 378 -3.37 -12.38 5.22
N VAL A 379 -2.23 -12.90 5.69
CA VAL A 379 -0.97 -12.15 5.75
C VAL A 379 -0.50 -11.74 4.36
N ASP A 380 -0.59 -12.65 3.38
CA ASP A 380 -0.22 -12.38 1.99
C ASP A 380 -1.06 -11.27 1.36
N ALA A 381 -2.37 -11.26 1.64
CA ALA A 381 -3.27 -10.20 1.17
C ALA A 381 -2.89 -8.82 1.75
N VAL A 382 -2.54 -8.73 3.05
CA VAL A 382 -2.12 -7.46 3.64
C VAL A 382 -0.77 -7.01 3.06
N PHE A 383 0.19 -7.92 2.88
CA PHE A 383 1.47 -7.57 2.27
C PHE A 383 1.33 -7.15 0.80
N SER A 384 0.39 -7.73 0.05
CA SER A 384 0.13 -7.29 -1.32
C SER A 384 -0.29 -5.82 -1.39
N GLN A 385 -0.96 -5.31 -0.35
CA GLN A 385 -1.37 -3.91 -0.25
C GLN A 385 -0.26 -3.03 0.33
N LEU A 386 0.44 -3.48 1.35
CA LEU A 386 1.60 -2.79 1.92
C LEU A 386 2.69 -2.55 0.87
N PHE A 387 2.88 -3.53 -0.02
CA PHE A 387 3.87 -3.50 -1.10
C PHE A 387 3.29 -3.16 -2.48
N GLN A 388 2.05 -2.66 -2.53
CA GLN A 388 1.44 -2.18 -3.78
C GLN A 388 2.25 -1.01 -4.35
N LEU A 389 2.76 -1.17 -5.57
CA LEU A 389 3.39 -0.12 -6.36
C LEU A 389 2.41 0.41 -7.41
N PRO A 390 2.49 1.69 -7.74
CA PRO A 390 3.41 2.70 -7.24
C PRO A 390 3.08 3.22 -5.83
N THR A 391 1.84 3.11 -5.40
CA THR A 391 1.39 3.59 -4.09
C THR A 391 0.26 2.71 -3.55
N PRO A 392 0.22 2.41 -2.26
CA PRO A 392 -0.91 1.77 -1.64
C PRO A 392 -2.11 2.74 -1.57
N GLU A 393 -3.30 2.20 -1.41
CA GLU A 393 -4.52 3.00 -1.32
C GLU A 393 -4.58 3.82 -0.04
N HIS A 394 -4.13 3.24 1.09
CA HIS A 394 -4.12 3.89 2.39
C HIS A 394 -2.69 4.11 2.89
N LYS A 395 -2.57 4.88 3.98
CA LYS A 395 -1.27 5.10 4.65
C LYS A 395 -0.67 3.78 5.11
N LEU A 396 0.63 3.60 4.93
CA LEU A 396 1.35 2.37 5.29
C LEU A 396 1.09 1.91 6.73
N VAL A 397 0.99 2.85 7.67
CA VAL A 397 0.74 2.57 9.09
C VAL A 397 -0.59 1.85 9.34
N TYR A 398 -1.58 2.00 8.47
CA TYR A 398 -2.82 1.25 8.56
C TYR A 398 -2.56 -0.26 8.39
N TYR A 399 -1.86 -0.65 7.33
CA TYR A 399 -1.51 -2.05 7.07
C TYR A 399 -0.60 -2.62 8.17
N HIS A 400 0.36 -1.83 8.66
CA HIS A 400 1.17 -2.19 9.83
C HIS A 400 0.30 -2.51 11.04
N SER A 401 -0.70 -1.68 11.30
CA SER A 401 -1.62 -1.85 12.43
C SER A 401 -2.51 -3.08 12.29
N VAL A 402 -2.99 -3.38 11.08
CA VAL A 402 -3.80 -4.57 10.80
C VAL A 402 -3.01 -5.84 11.11
N LEU A 403 -1.76 -5.96 10.64
CA LEU A 403 -0.89 -7.11 10.94
C LEU A 403 -0.59 -7.23 12.43
N THR A 404 -0.39 -6.10 13.11
CA THR A 404 -0.17 -6.08 14.56
C THR A 404 -1.40 -6.60 15.33
N GLU A 405 -2.61 -6.13 14.98
CA GLU A 405 -3.84 -6.58 15.63
C GLU A 405 -4.15 -8.05 15.31
N ALA A 406 -3.95 -8.49 14.06
CA ALA A 406 -4.11 -9.89 13.70
C ALA A 406 -3.18 -10.79 14.51
N CYS A 407 -1.91 -10.39 14.71
CA CYS A 407 -0.96 -11.12 15.51
C CYS A 407 -1.36 -11.16 17.01
N LYS A 408 -1.94 -10.10 17.55
CA LYS A 408 -2.44 -10.07 18.93
C LYS A 408 -3.68 -10.95 19.13
N ILE A 409 -4.58 -11.00 18.14
CA ILE A 409 -5.81 -11.81 18.20
C ILE A 409 -5.50 -13.31 18.08
N ALA A 410 -4.63 -13.69 17.16
CA ALA A 410 -4.32 -15.09 16.86
C ALA A 410 -2.79 -15.33 16.77
N PRO A 411 -2.04 -15.15 17.87
CA PRO A 411 -0.58 -15.19 17.83
C PRO A 411 -0.03 -16.57 17.40
N ALA A 412 -0.67 -17.66 17.78
CA ALA A 412 -0.23 -19.02 17.42
C ALA A 412 -0.32 -19.31 15.90
N ALA A 413 -1.19 -18.61 15.18
CA ALA A 413 -1.33 -18.73 13.73
C ALA A 413 -0.49 -17.67 13.00
N ILE A 414 -0.68 -16.41 13.35
CA ILE A 414 -0.14 -15.25 12.61
C ILE A 414 1.37 -15.08 12.82
N ALA A 415 1.91 -15.28 14.03
CA ALA A 415 3.33 -15.05 14.28
C ALA A 415 4.23 -15.98 13.47
N PRO A 416 3.98 -17.30 13.36
CA PRO A 416 4.75 -18.17 12.47
C PRO A 416 4.62 -17.80 10.99
N SER A 417 3.44 -17.36 10.56
CA SER A 417 3.18 -16.87 9.21
C SER A 417 4.03 -15.65 8.90
N LEU A 418 4.00 -14.62 9.76
CA LEU A 418 4.86 -13.44 9.65
C LEU A 418 6.34 -13.79 9.64
N GLY A 419 6.75 -14.74 10.48
CA GLY A 419 8.15 -15.20 10.52
C GLY A 419 8.63 -15.76 9.17
N ARG A 420 7.79 -16.51 8.44
CA ARG A 420 8.12 -17.00 7.10
C ARG A 420 8.16 -15.87 6.07
N ALA A 421 7.19 -14.96 6.13
CA ALA A 421 7.17 -13.77 5.26
C ALA A 421 8.43 -12.91 5.44
N ILE A 422 8.83 -12.63 6.69
CA ILE A 422 10.06 -11.88 7.00
C ILE A 422 11.28 -12.55 6.37
N ARG A 423 11.42 -13.87 6.55
CA ARG A 423 12.57 -14.63 5.99
C ARG A 423 12.57 -14.63 4.47
N HIS A 424 11.39 -14.69 3.84
CA HIS A 424 11.27 -14.57 2.39
C HIS A 424 11.75 -13.21 1.90
N MET A 425 11.27 -12.13 2.47
CA MET A 425 11.66 -10.76 2.10
C MET A 425 13.15 -10.48 2.35
N TYR A 426 13.68 -10.94 3.49
CA TYR A 426 15.08 -10.79 3.83
C TYR A 426 16.00 -11.52 2.82
N ARG A 427 15.68 -12.75 2.46
CA ARG A 427 16.44 -13.50 1.42
C ARG A 427 16.42 -12.83 0.06
N ASN A 428 15.33 -12.16 -0.27
CA ASN A 428 15.14 -11.46 -1.54
C ASN A 428 15.53 -9.97 -1.48
N SER A 429 16.16 -9.49 -0.41
CA SER A 429 16.49 -8.06 -0.22
C SER A 429 17.38 -7.48 -1.33
N SER A 430 18.21 -8.30 -2.00
CA SER A 430 19.04 -7.88 -3.13
C SER A 430 18.25 -7.65 -4.43
N ARG A 431 17.11 -8.32 -4.58
CA ARG A 431 16.24 -8.24 -5.76
C ARG A 431 15.03 -7.34 -5.56
N LEU A 432 14.58 -7.19 -4.31
CA LEU A 432 13.39 -6.42 -3.97
C LEU A 432 13.55 -4.96 -4.44
N ASP A 433 12.49 -4.37 -5.01
CA ASP A 433 12.47 -2.95 -5.34
C ASP A 433 12.92 -2.08 -4.16
N LEU A 434 13.61 -0.97 -4.45
CA LEU A 434 14.19 -0.13 -3.40
C LEU A 434 13.13 0.42 -2.45
N GLU A 435 12.03 0.94 -2.98
CA GLU A 435 10.94 1.48 -2.15
C GLU A 435 10.31 0.38 -1.30
N LEU A 436 10.11 -0.82 -1.87
CA LEU A 436 9.60 -1.97 -1.12
C LEU A 436 10.57 -2.45 -0.05
N SER A 437 11.88 -2.39 -0.31
CA SER A 437 12.90 -2.67 0.72
C SER A 437 12.81 -1.70 1.88
N GLN A 438 12.60 -0.41 1.63
CA GLN A 438 12.44 0.59 2.69
C GLN A 438 11.12 0.41 3.45
N ARG A 439 10.02 0.08 2.76
CA ARG A 439 8.74 -0.26 3.42
C ARG A 439 8.88 -1.52 4.29
N PHE A 440 9.69 -2.48 3.87
CA PHE A 440 9.99 -3.67 4.67
C PHE A 440 10.76 -3.32 5.94
N VAL A 441 11.81 -2.49 5.86
CA VAL A 441 12.54 -1.99 7.04
C VAL A 441 11.60 -1.27 8.01
N ASP A 442 10.73 -0.39 7.50
CA ASP A 442 9.76 0.37 8.30
C ASP A 442 8.75 -0.55 9.01
N TRP A 443 8.16 -1.47 8.25
CA TRP A 443 7.21 -2.41 8.82
C TRP A 443 7.85 -3.34 9.84
N PHE A 444 9.03 -3.90 9.53
CA PHE A 444 9.76 -4.81 10.40
C PHE A 444 10.07 -4.16 11.76
N SER A 445 10.67 -2.98 11.75
CA SER A 445 10.99 -2.24 12.96
C SER A 445 9.74 -1.86 13.76
N HIS A 446 8.67 -1.41 13.07
CA HIS A 446 7.38 -1.12 13.70
C HIS A 446 6.78 -2.40 14.32
N HIS A 447 6.81 -3.52 13.61
CA HIS A 447 6.31 -4.81 14.11
C HIS A 447 7.05 -5.21 15.39
N LEU A 448 8.39 -5.23 15.36
CA LEU A 448 9.19 -5.61 16.52
C LEU A 448 8.95 -4.68 17.71
N SER A 449 8.74 -3.37 17.49
CA SER A 449 8.45 -2.43 18.57
C SER A 449 7.17 -2.76 19.36
N ASN A 450 6.20 -3.41 18.71
CA ASN A 450 4.97 -3.88 19.36
C ASN A 450 5.14 -5.21 20.11
N PHE A 451 6.26 -5.93 19.88
CA PHE A 451 6.53 -7.25 20.44
C PHE A 451 7.89 -7.32 21.15
N GLY A 452 8.27 -6.24 21.83
CA GLY A 452 9.45 -6.17 22.70
C GLY A 452 10.78 -6.18 21.96
N PHE A 453 10.81 -5.86 20.66
CA PHE A 453 12.00 -5.89 19.80
C PHE A 453 12.64 -7.29 19.70
N THR A 454 11.82 -8.34 19.79
CA THR A 454 12.29 -9.72 19.78
C THR A 454 12.28 -10.30 18.37
N TRP A 455 13.44 -10.69 17.87
CA TRP A 455 13.64 -11.45 16.65
C TRP A 455 14.71 -12.51 16.85
N LYS A 456 14.72 -13.56 16.01
CA LYS A 456 15.75 -14.59 16.06
C LYS A 456 16.99 -14.15 15.26
N TRP A 457 17.66 -13.09 15.73
CA TRP A 457 18.81 -12.47 15.08
C TRP A 457 19.98 -13.45 14.82
N SER A 458 20.05 -14.57 15.57
CA SER A 458 21.07 -15.62 15.36
C SER A 458 20.98 -16.27 13.97
N GLU A 459 19.85 -16.17 13.27
CA GLU A 459 19.71 -16.72 11.92
C GLU A 459 20.49 -15.93 10.87
N TRP A 460 20.80 -14.66 11.13
CA TRP A 460 21.47 -13.75 10.21
C TRP A 460 22.82 -13.26 10.72
N VAL A 461 23.42 -13.97 11.66
CA VAL A 461 24.65 -13.53 12.35
C VAL A 461 25.83 -13.40 11.38
N ASP A 462 25.91 -14.25 10.37
CA ASP A 462 26.99 -14.22 9.38
C ASP A 462 26.92 -12.96 8.51
N ASP A 463 25.72 -12.41 8.30
CA ASP A 463 25.50 -11.22 7.48
C ASP A 463 26.01 -9.93 8.15
N VAL A 464 26.27 -9.97 9.46
CA VAL A 464 26.89 -8.85 10.20
C VAL A 464 28.29 -8.52 9.68
N PHE A 465 28.99 -9.51 9.12
CA PHE A 465 30.35 -9.38 8.61
C PHE A 465 30.43 -9.01 7.11
N LEU A 466 29.29 -8.92 6.43
CA LEU A 466 29.22 -8.45 5.05
C LEU A 466 29.59 -6.95 4.95
N PRO A 467 30.02 -6.49 3.78
CA PRO A 467 30.20 -5.05 3.53
C PRO A 467 28.92 -4.25 3.81
N ASP A 468 29.01 -3.02 4.28
CA ASP A 468 27.87 -2.19 4.62
C ASP A 468 26.93 -1.90 3.43
N VAL A 469 27.46 -1.91 2.21
CA VAL A 469 26.69 -1.81 0.96
C VAL A 469 26.00 -3.10 0.55
N HIS A 470 26.24 -4.23 1.25
CA HIS A 470 25.51 -5.45 0.96
C HIS A 470 24.04 -5.30 1.38
N PRO A 471 23.04 -5.65 0.52
CA PRO A 471 21.62 -5.39 0.81
C PRO A 471 21.12 -5.96 2.14
N GLN A 472 21.56 -7.15 2.53
CA GLN A 472 21.22 -7.78 3.82
C GLN A 472 21.82 -7.01 5.00
N LYS A 473 23.11 -6.62 4.90
CA LYS A 473 23.74 -5.77 5.92
C LYS A 473 23.08 -4.41 6.03
N ALA A 474 22.78 -3.77 4.88
CA ALA A 474 22.08 -2.50 4.83
C ALA A 474 20.68 -2.59 5.47
N PHE A 475 19.96 -3.71 5.26
CA PHE A 475 18.69 -3.97 5.94
C PHE A 475 18.87 -4.05 7.46
N ILE A 476 19.86 -4.81 7.95
CA ILE A 476 20.15 -4.95 9.39
C ILE A 476 20.43 -3.57 10.00
N ILE A 477 21.35 -2.79 9.41
CA ILE A 477 21.70 -1.45 9.90
C ILE A 477 20.47 -0.52 9.91
N GLY A 478 19.71 -0.49 8.81
CA GLY A 478 18.50 0.33 8.69
C GLY A 478 17.44 -0.04 9.72
N ALA A 479 17.21 -1.34 9.95
CA ALA A 479 16.27 -1.82 10.95
C ALA A 479 16.69 -1.42 12.37
N LEU A 480 17.95 -1.62 12.74
CA LEU A 480 18.47 -1.25 14.06
C LEU A 480 18.39 0.26 14.29
N ASP A 481 18.72 1.08 13.30
CA ASP A 481 18.59 2.53 13.40
C ASP A 481 17.14 2.97 13.64
N LYS A 482 16.17 2.33 12.98
CA LYS A 482 14.75 2.61 13.21
C LYS A 482 14.24 2.10 14.55
N GLU A 483 14.69 0.94 15.00
CA GLU A 483 14.35 0.42 16.32
C GLU A 483 14.88 1.34 17.43
N ILE A 484 16.09 1.88 17.28
CA ILE A 484 16.66 2.86 18.21
C ILE A 484 15.81 4.13 18.25
N ARG A 485 15.31 4.63 17.10
CA ARG A 485 14.37 5.77 17.04
C ARG A 485 13.04 5.49 17.76
N LEU A 486 12.57 4.23 17.74
CA LEU A 486 11.34 3.80 18.41
C LEU A 486 11.54 3.50 19.91
N SER A 487 12.79 3.46 20.38
CA SER A 487 13.14 3.16 21.75
C SER A 487 14.42 3.94 22.17
N PHE A 488 15.52 3.25 22.46
CA PHE A 488 16.84 3.82 22.72
C PHE A 488 17.93 2.75 22.56
N ALA A 489 19.13 3.17 22.22
CA ALA A 489 20.22 2.29 21.79
C ALA A 489 20.56 1.18 22.81
N GLN A 490 20.65 1.50 24.10
CA GLN A 490 21.01 0.54 25.13
C GLN A 490 19.96 -0.60 25.27
N ARG A 491 18.67 -0.27 25.15
CA ARG A 491 17.62 -1.30 25.15
C ARG A 491 17.73 -2.23 23.95
N ILE A 492 17.88 -1.65 22.76
CA ILE A 492 18.00 -2.46 21.53
C ILE A 492 19.25 -3.34 21.57
N LYS A 493 20.39 -2.79 21.97
CA LYS A 493 21.64 -3.52 22.16
C LYS A 493 21.48 -4.74 23.09
N GLY A 494 20.68 -4.60 24.15
CA GLY A 494 20.36 -5.70 25.08
C GLY A 494 19.51 -6.83 24.49
N THR A 495 18.85 -6.63 23.36
CA THR A 495 18.07 -7.68 22.67
C THR A 495 18.87 -8.45 21.62
N LEU A 496 20.09 -8.00 21.33
CA LEU A 496 20.92 -8.50 20.23
C LEU A 496 22.00 -9.48 20.70
N PRO A 497 22.32 -10.52 19.90
CA PRO A 497 23.51 -11.34 20.09
C PRO A 497 24.79 -10.48 20.03
N GLU A 498 25.85 -10.96 20.66
CA GLU A 498 27.14 -10.27 20.79
C GLU A 498 27.69 -9.71 19.45
N PRO A 499 27.71 -10.45 18.32
CA PRO A 499 28.22 -9.90 17.05
C PRO A 499 27.54 -8.64 16.57
N TYR A 500 26.23 -8.49 16.84
CA TYR A 500 25.47 -7.30 16.44
C TYR A 500 25.75 -6.07 17.28
N GLN A 501 26.28 -6.23 18.49
CA GLN A 501 26.50 -5.11 19.41
C GLN A 501 27.53 -4.12 18.87
N SER A 502 28.45 -4.58 18.01
CA SER A 502 29.40 -3.71 17.30
C SER A 502 28.74 -2.71 16.35
N LEU A 503 27.52 -2.98 15.86
CA LEU A 503 26.74 -2.11 15.00
C LEU A 503 26.12 -0.93 15.77
N ILE A 504 26.05 -1.02 17.11
CA ILE A 504 25.55 0.03 17.99
C ILE A 504 26.76 0.56 18.79
N GLY A 505 27.49 1.50 18.17
CA GLY A 505 28.65 2.12 18.79
C GLY A 505 28.29 3.03 19.98
N PRO A 506 29.29 3.41 20.80
CA PRO A 506 29.09 4.24 21.99
C PRO A 506 28.44 5.60 21.68
N ASP A 507 28.64 6.13 20.48
CA ASP A 507 28.02 7.40 20.07
C ASP A 507 26.50 7.32 19.93
N LYS A 508 25.96 6.15 19.52
CA LYS A 508 24.51 5.91 19.47
C LYS A 508 23.88 5.77 20.86
N GLU A 509 24.68 5.47 21.89
CA GLU A 509 24.22 5.35 23.28
C GLU A 509 24.15 6.69 24.02
N LYS A 510 24.72 7.76 23.43
CA LYS A 510 24.70 9.11 24.00
C LYS A 510 23.38 9.82 23.68
N ASP A 511 22.80 10.48 24.69
CA ASP A 511 21.61 11.32 24.48
C ASP A 511 21.89 12.57 23.62
N VAL A 512 23.12 13.07 23.69
CA VAL A 512 23.59 14.25 22.97
C VAL A 512 24.94 13.92 22.32
N PRO A 513 25.09 14.18 21.01
CA PRO A 513 26.37 14.00 20.34
C PRO A 513 27.47 14.91 20.92
N ASP A 514 28.71 14.46 20.82
CA ASP A 514 29.85 15.24 21.29
C ASP A 514 30.05 16.49 20.43
N PHE A 515 30.57 17.56 21.05
CA PHE A 515 30.94 18.78 20.33
C PHE A 515 32.41 18.69 19.91
N LYS A 516 32.62 18.51 18.61
CA LYS A 516 33.99 18.29 18.07
C LYS A 516 34.99 19.40 18.44
N PHE A 517 34.52 20.62 18.68
CA PHE A 517 35.37 21.77 19.06
C PHE A 517 35.74 21.80 20.55
N ASN A 518 35.32 20.81 21.34
CA ASN A 518 35.88 20.60 22.67
C ASN A 518 37.28 19.94 22.63
N ASP A 519 37.64 19.35 21.49
CA ASP A 519 38.98 18.82 21.24
C ASP A 519 39.85 19.93 20.62
N ASP A 520 40.92 20.32 21.33
CA ASP A 520 41.83 21.35 20.91
C ASP A 520 42.61 21.01 19.62
N SER A 521 42.66 19.77 19.23
CA SER A 521 43.24 19.32 17.97
C SER A 521 42.35 19.58 16.75
N THR A 522 41.08 19.90 16.96
CA THR A 522 40.13 20.18 15.89
C THR A 522 40.39 21.59 15.30
N PRO A 523 40.47 21.73 13.99
CA PRO A 523 40.59 23.07 13.37
C PRO A 523 39.47 24.02 13.84
N PHE A 524 39.83 25.25 14.17
CA PHE A 524 38.89 26.29 14.67
C PHE A 524 38.21 25.96 16.00
N ALA A 525 38.83 25.15 16.87
CA ALA A 525 38.26 24.75 18.15
C ALA A 525 37.92 25.94 19.06
N ASP A 526 38.81 26.95 19.16
CA ASP A 526 38.56 28.14 19.97
C ASP A 526 37.39 28.95 19.42
N GLU A 527 37.35 29.17 18.13
CA GLU A 527 36.28 29.89 17.43
C GLU A 527 34.94 29.19 17.59
N GLY A 528 34.95 27.86 17.49
CA GLY A 528 33.73 27.04 17.70
C GLY A 528 33.17 27.17 19.10
N ARG A 529 34.03 27.19 20.13
CA ARG A 529 33.62 27.39 21.54
C ARG A 529 33.09 28.80 21.77
N GLU A 530 33.74 29.83 21.17
CA GLU A 530 33.29 31.22 21.26
C GLU A 530 31.90 31.41 20.61
N ILE A 531 31.70 30.90 19.39
CA ILE A 531 30.38 30.93 18.72
C ILE A 531 29.32 30.24 19.55
N ALA A 532 29.60 29.06 20.10
CA ALA A 532 28.68 28.35 20.97
C ALA A 532 28.33 29.15 22.25
N ALA A 533 29.29 29.87 22.83
CA ALA A 533 29.07 30.75 23.97
C ALA A 533 28.13 31.92 23.62
N LEU A 534 28.34 32.54 22.44
CA LEU A 534 27.47 33.60 21.93
C LEU A 534 26.05 33.11 21.68
N LEU A 535 25.87 31.92 21.06
CA LEU A 535 24.57 31.32 20.81
C LEU A 535 23.80 31.03 22.11
N ARG A 536 24.50 30.56 23.16
CA ARG A 536 23.91 30.31 24.49
C ARG A 536 23.40 31.57 25.16
N ARG A 537 24.15 32.69 25.09
CA ARG A 537 23.71 33.97 25.66
C ARG A 537 22.74 34.73 24.76
N LYS A 538 22.40 34.18 23.60
CA LYS A 538 21.50 34.81 22.62
C LYS A 538 22.02 36.15 22.12
N ALA A 539 23.30 36.19 21.80
CA ALA A 539 24.00 37.40 21.30
C ALA A 539 23.35 37.91 20.01
N ALA A 540 23.55 39.21 19.73
CA ALA A 540 23.14 39.84 18.49
C ALA A 540 23.99 39.34 17.33
N ASP A 541 23.46 39.39 16.10
CA ASP A 541 24.12 38.81 14.90
C ASP A 541 25.50 39.47 14.64
N GLU A 542 25.63 40.75 14.90
CA GLU A 542 26.85 41.51 14.71
C GLU A 542 28.02 41.01 15.60
N GLU A 543 27.73 40.42 16.74
CA GLU A 543 28.74 39.89 17.65
C GLU A 543 29.46 38.64 17.12
N PHE A 544 28.86 37.91 16.18
CA PHE A 544 29.48 36.75 15.51
C PHE A 544 30.53 37.21 14.46
N GLN A 545 30.39 38.41 13.89
CA GLN A 545 31.18 38.85 12.74
C GLN A 545 32.69 38.83 12.97
N PRO A 546 33.23 39.31 14.11
CA PRO A 546 34.67 39.28 14.37
C PRO A 546 35.25 37.86 14.42
N ILE A 547 34.46 36.89 14.93
CA ILE A 547 34.88 35.49 15.01
C ILE A 547 34.87 34.88 13.61
N ILE A 548 33.84 35.16 12.82
CA ILE A 548 33.74 34.69 11.42
C ILE A 548 34.94 35.22 10.59
N GLU A 549 35.29 36.49 10.72
CA GLU A 549 36.44 37.06 10.03
C GLU A 549 37.77 36.40 10.44
N ARG A 550 37.90 36.04 11.73
CA ARG A 550 39.08 35.31 12.22
C ARG A 550 39.12 33.89 11.61
N ILE A 551 37.97 33.18 11.54
CA ILE A 551 37.88 31.86 10.86
C ILE A 551 38.29 32.01 9.39
N HIS A 552 37.80 33.04 8.68
CA HIS A 552 38.16 33.29 7.29
C HIS A 552 39.68 33.49 7.11
N SER A 553 40.31 34.28 7.97
CA SER A 553 41.76 34.51 7.92
C SER A 553 42.54 33.19 8.14
N LEU A 554 42.16 32.43 9.15
CA LEU A 554 42.79 31.13 9.45
C LEU A 554 42.51 30.07 8.38
N ALA A 555 41.36 30.12 7.72
CA ALA A 555 41.03 29.22 6.61
C ALA A 555 41.91 29.49 5.38
N ILE A 556 42.13 30.77 5.05
CA ILE A 556 43.03 31.19 3.95
C ILE A 556 44.45 30.70 4.23
N GLU A 557 44.96 30.85 5.47
CA GLU A 557 46.28 30.37 5.85
C GLU A 557 46.43 28.84 5.70
N ARG A 558 45.32 28.10 5.78
CA ARG A 558 45.29 26.63 5.67
C ARG A 558 44.88 26.14 4.29
N ASP A 559 44.76 27.02 3.30
CA ASP A 559 44.28 26.71 1.94
C ASP A 559 42.89 26.06 1.92
N LEU A 560 41.99 26.53 2.80
CA LEU A 560 40.60 26.11 2.90
C LEU A 560 39.66 27.22 2.41
N ASP A 561 38.49 26.85 1.89
CA ASP A 561 37.44 27.82 1.56
C ASP A 561 36.92 28.51 2.84
N PRO A 562 37.09 29.84 2.96
CA PRO A 562 36.73 30.57 4.17
C PRO A 562 35.25 30.45 4.54
N LEU A 563 34.37 30.50 3.53
CA LEU A 563 32.93 30.47 3.76
C LEU A 563 32.47 29.04 4.17
N VAL A 564 33.04 28.03 3.56
CA VAL A 564 32.78 26.61 3.94
C VAL A 564 33.25 26.36 5.37
N ALA A 565 34.46 26.82 5.73
CA ALA A 565 35.01 26.64 7.08
C ALA A 565 34.14 27.33 8.16
N SER A 566 33.79 28.61 7.93
CA SER A 566 32.94 29.33 8.88
C SER A 566 31.54 28.75 8.98
N THR A 567 30.99 28.24 7.89
CA THR A 567 29.68 27.55 7.87
C THR A 567 29.73 26.27 8.70
N ASP A 568 30.77 25.44 8.56
CA ASP A 568 30.95 24.24 9.36
C ASP A 568 30.96 24.55 10.85
N VAL A 569 31.76 25.51 11.26
CA VAL A 569 31.89 25.92 12.66
C VAL A 569 30.55 26.42 13.21
N PHE A 570 29.91 27.33 12.48
CA PHE A 570 28.68 27.98 12.92
C PHE A 570 27.51 26.99 13.03
N VAL A 571 27.28 26.20 12.00
CA VAL A 571 26.14 25.22 11.97
C VAL A 571 26.36 24.12 12.99
N THR A 572 27.57 23.61 13.15
CA THR A 572 27.87 22.60 14.19
C THR A 572 27.62 23.17 15.59
N ALA A 573 28.02 24.46 15.85
CA ALA A 573 27.71 25.11 17.12
C ALA A 573 26.20 25.31 17.35
N VAL A 574 25.45 25.67 16.31
CA VAL A 574 23.97 25.77 16.36
C VAL A 574 23.37 24.42 16.75
N CYS A 575 23.79 23.33 16.09
CA CYS A 575 23.33 21.97 16.40
C CYS A 575 23.65 21.58 17.85
N TRP A 576 24.86 21.82 18.31
CA TRP A 576 25.27 21.50 19.67
C TRP A 576 24.54 22.29 20.74
N VAL A 577 24.41 23.61 20.60
CA VAL A 577 23.67 24.44 21.55
C VAL A 577 22.21 24.05 21.67
N GLY A 578 21.63 23.61 20.55
CA GLY A 578 20.26 23.13 20.50
C GLY A 578 20.05 21.62 20.79
N SER A 579 21.11 20.86 20.97
CA SER A 579 21.09 19.39 21.01
C SER A 579 20.22 18.74 22.08
N LYS A 580 19.78 19.52 23.07
CA LYS A 580 18.89 19.05 24.14
C LYS A 580 17.56 18.49 23.63
N SER A 581 17.02 19.00 22.53
CA SER A 581 15.86 18.46 21.83
C SER A 581 15.75 19.08 20.43
N LEU A 582 15.03 18.41 19.51
CA LEU A 582 14.73 18.97 18.19
C LEU A 582 14.15 20.40 18.27
N SER A 583 13.21 20.65 19.20
CA SER A 583 12.63 21.99 19.40
C SER A 583 13.67 23.05 19.76
N HIS A 584 14.71 22.69 20.52
CA HIS A 584 15.78 23.63 20.88
C HIS A 584 16.68 23.93 19.66
N VAL A 585 17.03 22.94 18.84
CA VAL A 585 17.78 23.15 17.60
C VAL A 585 16.98 24.06 16.68
N LEU A 586 15.69 23.77 16.45
CA LEU A 586 14.83 24.60 15.59
C LEU A 586 14.71 26.03 16.11
N ALA A 587 14.64 26.25 17.43
CA ALA A 587 14.66 27.58 18.00
C ALA A 587 16.01 28.31 17.82
N CYS A 588 17.14 27.59 17.81
CA CYS A 588 18.44 28.18 17.47
C CYS A 588 18.50 28.56 15.98
N ILE A 589 18.03 27.69 15.09
CA ILE A 589 17.97 27.98 13.64
C ILE A 589 17.08 29.19 13.37
N GLU A 590 15.90 29.28 13.99
CA GLU A 590 14.99 30.42 13.81
C GLU A 590 15.66 31.76 14.16
N ARG A 591 16.46 31.80 15.22
CA ARG A 591 17.19 33.02 15.61
C ARG A 591 18.33 33.37 14.70
N THR A 592 18.94 32.40 14.03
CA THR A 592 20.11 32.61 13.15
C THR A 592 19.73 32.50 11.68
N LYS A 593 18.40 32.50 11.38
CA LYS A 593 17.87 32.28 10.06
C LYS A 593 18.40 33.20 9.00
N ASP A 594 18.47 34.52 9.31
CA ASP A 594 18.91 35.53 8.34
C ASP A 594 20.37 35.30 7.93
N ARG A 595 21.26 35.03 8.89
CA ARG A 595 22.64 34.66 8.61
C ARG A 595 22.76 33.39 7.77
N LEU A 596 21.97 32.37 8.05
CA LEU A 596 21.97 31.13 7.27
C LEU A 596 21.42 31.32 5.85
N LEU A 597 20.47 32.24 5.67
CA LEU A 597 19.97 32.64 4.35
C LEU A 597 21.06 33.36 3.53
N ASP A 598 21.78 34.33 4.14
CA ASP A 598 22.86 35.06 3.50
C ASP A 598 24.01 34.13 3.09
N VAL A 599 24.41 33.23 3.97
CA VAL A 599 25.43 32.20 3.68
C VAL A 599 24.98 31.28 2.54
N GLY A 600 23.74 30.80 2.58
CA GLY A 600 23.17 29.96 1.53
C GLY A 600 23.06 30.69 0.18
N ALA A 601 22.77 31.99 0.17
CA ALA A 601 22.73 32.79 -1.05
C ALA A 601 24.11 33.04 -1.66
N ALA A 602 25.17 33.09 -0.82
CA ALA A 602 26.50 33.43 -1.24
C ALA A 602 27.24 32.30 -1.99
N SER A 603 27.00 31.02 -1.64
CA SER A 603 27.74 29.88 -2.20
C SER A 603 26.99 28.55 -2.14
N GLU A 604 26.98 27.80 -3.26
CA GLU A 604 26.48 26.45 -3.30
C GLU A 604 27.34 25.51 -2.43
N ALA A 605 28.63 25.71 -2.34
CA ALA A 605 29.52 24.95 -1.46
C ALA A 605 29.17 25.18 0.02
N ALA A 606 28.79 26.39 0.40
CA ALA A 606 28.33 26.69 1.74
C ALA A 606 26.95 26.03 2.05
N LYS A 607 26.02 25.99 1.09
CA LYS A 607 24.78 25.25 1.25
C LYS A 607 25.04 23.75 1.47
N ALA A 608 25.92 23.16 0.67
CA ALA A 608 26.33 21.78 0.86
C ALA A 608 26.96 21.54 2.24
N GLN A 609 27.76 22.51 2.72
CA GLN A 609 28.37 22.44 4.04
C GLN A 609 27.36 22.57 5.19
N ILE A 610 26.25 23.32 5.02
CA ILE A 610 25.16 23.36 5.99
C ILE A 610 24.59 21.94 6.16
N ILE A 611 24.31 21.25 5.05
CA ILE A 611 23.79 19.88 5.08
C ILE A 611 24.82 18.94 5.73
N THR A 612 26.08 19.03 5.31
CA THR A 612 27.18 18.21 5.84
C THR A 612 27.34 18.39 7.35
N ALA A 613 27.35 19.62 7.85
CA ALA A 613 27.48 19.89 9.28
C ALA A 613 26.33 19.32 10.11
N VAL A 614 25.08 19.45 9.63
CA VAL A 614 23.90 18.87 10.28
C VAL A 614 23.98 17.34 10.28
N MET A 615 24.23 16.73 9.12
CA MET A 615 24.25 15.26 8.97
C MET A 615 25.41 14.64 9.76
N SER A 616 26.58 15.30 9.77
CA SER A 616 27.75 14.82 10.53
C SER A 616 27.55 14.94 12.03
N TYR A 617 27.02 16.06 12.51
CA TYR A 617 26.78 16.24 13.94
C TYR A 617 25.76 15.23 14.47
N TRP A 618 24.70 14.96 13.73
CA TRP A 618 23.63 14.04 14.09
C TRP A 618 23.80 12.63 13.47
N ALA A 619 25.00 12.24 13.06
CA ALA A 619 25.25 10.95 12.40
C ALA A 619 24.76 9.74 13.22
N ALA A 620 24.86 9.81 14.54
CA ALA A 620 24.33 8.78 15.45
C ALA A 620 22.80 8.77 15.56
N GLN A 621 22.14 9.86 15.19
CA GLN A 621 20.68 10.07 15.26
C GLN A 621 20.17 10.67 13.95
N PRO A 622 20.28 9.97 12.81
CA PRO A 622 20.02 10.52 11.48
C PRO A 622 18.57 11.01 11.29
N GLY A 623 17.61 10.50 12.04
CA GLY A 623 16.23 10.99 12.03
C GLY A 623 16.09 12.44 12.49
N VAL A 624 16.91 12.88 13.45
CA VAL A 624 16.98 14.28 13.90
C VAL A 624 17.60 15.16 12.81
N ALA A 625 18.69 14.69 12.19
CA ALA A 625 19.34 15.38 11.07
C ALA A 625 18.34 15.64 9.93
N ILE A 626 17.61 14.63 9.48
CA ILE A 626 16.59 14.76 8.41
C ILE A 626 15.54 15.80 8.78
N SER A 627 15.02 15.77 10.01
CA SER A 627 14.02 16.74 10.48
C SER A 627 14.55 18.17 10.47
N ILE A 628 15.83 18.37 10.77
CA ILE A 628 16.48 19.68 10.70
C ILE A 628 16.63 20.13 9.24
N VAL A 629 17.13 19.28 8.34
CA VAL A 629 17.26 19.60 6.92
C VAL A 629 15.89 19.94 6.31
N GLU A 630 14.86 19.20 6.69
CA GLU A 630 13.48 19.46 6.29
C GLU A 630 13.00 20.87 6.71
N LYS A 631 13.36 21.31 7.91
CA LYS A 631 13.04 22.65 8.39
C LYS A 631 13.83 23.74 7.65
N LEU A 632 15.11 23.48 7.34
CA LEU A 632 15.93 24.38 6.53
C LEU A 632 15.37 24.56 5.10
N LEU A 633 14.83 23.51 4.52
CA LEU A 633 14.06 23.57 3.26
C LEU A 633 12.80 24.43 3.39
N ASN A 634 12.04 24.28 4.49
CA ASN A 634 10.84 25.08 4.73
C ASN A 634 11.15 26.58 4.93
N TYR A 635 12.34 26.92 5.41
CA TYR A 635 12.81 28.30 5.55
C TYR A 635 13.49 28.84 4.29
N SER A 636 13.57 28.05 3.23
CA SER A 636 14.29 28.38 1.99
C SER A 636 15.78 28.67 2.19
N ILE A 637 16.36 28.25 3.32
CA ILE A 637 17.80 28.26 3.55
C ILE A 637 18.52 27.29 2.63
N LEU A 638 17.89 26.11 2.45
CA LEU A 638 18.28 25.10 1.48
C LEU A 638 17.27 25.01 0.36
N LEU A 639 17.74 24.68 -0.83
CA LEU A 639 16.88 24.36 -1.98
C LEU A 639 16.79 22.83 -2.16
N PRO A 640 15.68 22.31 -2.68
CA PRO A 640 15.56 20.88 -2.97
C PRO A 640 16.70 20.33 -3.81
N ILE A 641 17.13 21.08 -4.84
CA ILE A 641 18.25 20.70 -5.70
C ILE A 641 19.57 20.55 -4.92
N SER A 642 19.83 21.41 -3.93
CA SER A 642 21.06 21.33 -3.13
C SER A 642 21.10 20.05 -2.29
N VAL A 643 19.95 19.59 -1.78
CA VAL A 643 19.85 18.31 -1.04
C VAL A 643 20.11 17.12 -1.97
N ILE A 644 19.54 17.14 -3.18
CA ILE A 644 19.75 16.06 -4.17
C ILE A 644 21.22 16.04 -4.64
N GLN A 645 21.81 17.17 -4.91
CA GLN A 645 23.22 17.25 -5.29
C GLN A 645 24.12 16.73 -4.18
N TRP A 646 23.87 17.12 -2.93
CA TRP A 646 24.61 16.62 -1.77
C TRP A 646 24.50 15.10 -1.62
N ALA A 647 23.29 14.54 -1.74
CA ALA A 647 23.01 13.13 -1.49
C ALA A 647 23.47 12.19 -2.62
N LEU A 648 23.33 12.59 -3.89
CA LEU A 648 23.51 11.72 -5.05
C LEU A 648 24.69 12.08 -5.94
N VAL A 649 25.13 13.36 -5.97
CA VAL A 649 26.17 13.85 -6.88
C VAL A 649 27.45 14.15 -6.12
N GLY A 650 27.36 14.87 -5.01
CA GLY A 650 28.51 15.29 -4.22
C GLY A 650 29.18 14.14 -3.50
N SER A 651 30.47 14.23 -3.27
CA SER A 651 31.16 13.39 -2.33
C SER A 651 30.64 13.75 -0.94
N SER A 652 29.81 12.91 -0.37
CA SER A 652 29.38 13.08 1.01
C SER A 652 30.56 12.72 1.92
N HIS A 653 31.38 13.71 2.27
CA HIS A 653 32.48 13.53 3.21
C HIS A 653 31.98 13.43 4.65
N VAL A 654 31.04 12.54 4.91
CA VAL A 654 30.67 12.20 6.28
C VAL A 654 31.63 11.10 6.74
N SER A 655 32.56 11.44 7.58
CA SER A 655 33.43 10.51 8.32
C SER A 655 34.14 9.42 7.49
N GLY A 656 34.72 9.76 6.34
CA GLY A 656 35.56 8.85 5.55
C GLY A 656 34.79 7.78 4.75
N GLN A 657 33.48 7.87 4.63
CA GLN A 657 32.69 7.01 3.73
C GLN A 657 32.77 7.56 2.30
N SER A 658 32.86 6.66 1.32
CA SER A 658 32.72 7.05 -0.09
C SER A 658 31.26 7.42 -0.38
N SER A 659 31.03 8.32 -1.34
CA SER A 659 29.67 8.75 -1.72
C SER A 659 28.77 7.60 -2.18
N GLY A 660 29.31 6.53 -2.72
CA GLY A 660 28.59 5.32 -3.11
C GLY A 660 27.92 4.58 -1.95
N ASP A 661 28.48 4.61 -0.78
CA ASP A 661 27.92 3.96 0.41
C ASP A 661 26.59 4.59 0.84
N SER A 662 26.39 5.87 0.50
CA SER A 662 25.14 6.60 0.79
C SER A 662 23.91 5.97 0.11
N LEU A 663 24.09 5.32 -1.04
CA LEU A 663 23.00 4.67 -1.77
C LEU A 663 22.39 3.49 -1.00
N ALA A 664 23.15 2.85 -0.11
CA ALA A 664 22.68 1.75 0.73
C ALA A 664 22.03 2.21 2.05
N GLN A 665 22.13 3.51 2.39
CA GLN A 665 21.69 4.04 3.68
C GLN A 665 20.21 4.42 3.68
N THR A 666 19.45 3.84 4.58
CA THR A 666 18.00 4.11 4.72
C THR A 666 17.70 5.59 4.96
N HIS A 667 18.49 6.27 5.78
CA HIS A 667 18.25 7.69 6.08
C HIS A 667 18.53 8.61 4.87
N VAL A 668 19.42 8.22 3.95
CA VAL A 668 19.61 8.96 2.69
C VAL A 668 18.41 8.78 1.78
N PHE A 669 17.85 7.57 1.72
CA PHE A 669 16.59 7.34 1.01
C PHE A 669 15.46 8.21 1.59
N GLU A 670 15.29 8.26 2.91
CA GLU A 670 14.29 9.10 3.58
C GLU A 670 14.47 10.58 3.24
N LEU A 671 15.72 11.07 3.26
CA LEU A 671 16.04 12.46 2.94
C LEU A 671 15.69 12.81 1.49
N VAL A 672 16.13 12.01 0.54
CA VAL A 672 15.90 12.24 -0.89
C VAL A 672 14.43 12.16 -1.26
N PHE A 673 13.76 11.06 -0.89
CA PHE A 673 12.35 10.89 -1.23
C PHE A 673 11.42 11.82 -0.44
N GLY A 674 11.79 12.21 0.79
CA GLY A 674 11.11 13.27 1.53
C GLY A 674 11.19 14.61 0.82
N THR A 675 12.36 14.94 0.28
CA THR A 675 12.58 16.17 -0.51
C THR A 675 11.78 16.15 -1.82
N VAL A 676 11.82 15.03 -2.56
CA VAL A 676 11.01 14.83 -3.78
C VAL A 676 9.51 14.96 -3.47
N ALA A 677 9.04 14.34 -2.39
CA ALA A 677 7.63 14.40 -2.00
C ALA A 677 7.16 15.83 -1.70
N LYS A 678 8.00 16.68 -1.12
CA LYS A 678 7.69 18.12 -0.92
C LYS A 678 7.52 18.85 -2.24
N VAL A 679 8.44 18.67 -3.17
CA VAL A 679 8.40 19.32 -4.49
C VAL A 679 7.17 18.87 -5.27
N THR A 680 6.96 17.56 -5.38
CA THR A 680 5.80 17.01 -6.11
C THR A 680 4.48 17.36 -5.42
N GLY A 681 4.43 17.37 -4.10
CA GLY A 681 3.25 17.79 -3.33
C GLY A 681 2.88 19.25 -3.57
N ARG A 682 3.87 20.14 -3.67
CA ARG A 682 3.65 21.55 -4.00
C ARG A 682 3.12 21.73 -5.42
N VAL A 683 3.68 21.03 -6.39
CA VAL A 683 3.20 21.05 -7.78
C VAL A 683 1.76 20.56 -7.85
N ARG A 684 1.45 19.42 -7.22
CA ARG A 684 0.09 18.88 -7.19
C ARG A 684 -0.91 19.84 -6.54
N GLN A 685 -0.53 20.46 -5.43
CA GLN A 685 -1.37 21.46 -4.76
C GLN A 685 -1.74 22.62 -5.71
N LEU A 686 -0.73 23.21 -6.35
CA LEU A 686 -0.94 24.35 -7.27
C LEU A 686 -1.78 23.97 -8.50
N LEU A 687 -1.61 22.77 -9.05
CA LEU A 687 -2.36 22.29 -10.19
C LEU A 687 -3.83 21.97 -9.85
N THR A 688 -4.13 21.66 -8.59
CA THR A 688 -5.49 21.36 -8.13
C THR A 688 -6.21 22.56 -7.51
N GLU A 689 -5.48 23.62 -7.13
CA GLU A 689 -6.03 24.81 -6.52
C GLU A 689 -6.73 25.69 -7.56
N ALA A 690 -8.03 25.93 -7.35
CA ALA A 690 -8.81 26.79 -8.24
C ALA A 690 -8.33 28.24 -8.15
N GLY A 691 -7.91 28.83 -9.27
CA GLY A 691 -7.44 30.21 -9.33
C GLY A 691 -5.98 30.42 -8.93
N ALA A 692 -5.19 29.36 -8.81
CA ALA A 692 -3.75 29.48 -8.61
C ALA A 692 -3.09 30.22 -9.81
N ASP A 693 -2.10 31.04 -9.51
CA ASP A 693 -1.33 31.81 -10.49
C ASP A 693 -0.61 30.90 -11.50
N GLU A 694 -0.87 31.13 -12.79
CA GLU A 694 -0.28 30.31 -13.87
C GLU A 694 1.25 30.44 -13.92
N GLU A 695 1.82 31.62 -13.67
CA GLU A 695 3.28 31.79 -13.62
C GLU A 695 3.89 31.01 -12.46
N ALA A 696 3.18 30.90 -11.33
CA ALA A 696 3.61 30.08 -10.21
C ALA A 696 3.56 28.59 -10.54
N LYS A 697 2.52 28.14 -11.23
CA LYS A 697 2.40 26.75 -11.70
C LYS A 697 3.54 26.37 -12.63
N GLU A 698 3.78 27.18 -13.67
CA GLU A 698 4.85 26.94 -14.64
C GLU A 698 6.23 26.92 -13.98
N ARG A 699 6.48 27.85 -13.05
CA ARG A 699 7.75 27.95 -12.33
C ARG A 699 8.00 26.70 -11.46
N GLU A 700 7.01 26.22 -10.70
CA GLU A 700 7.16 25.06 -9.83
C GLU A 700 7.25 23.76 -10.64
N VAL A 701 6.50 23.60 -11.74
CA VAL A 701 6.62 22.46 -12.65
C VAL A 701 8.03 22.44 -13.28
N LYS A 702 8.54 23.59 -13.72
CA LYS A 702 9.90 23.68 -14.25
C LYS A 702 10.94 23.31 -13.20
N ALA A 703 10.84 23.84 -11.99
CA ALA A 703 11.75 23.53 -10.89
C ALA A 703 11.75 22.02 -10.55
N MET A 704 10.59 21.38 -10.57
CA MET A 704 10.47 19.93 -10.40
C MET A 704 11.19 19.16 -11.52
N ARG A 705 10.98 19.57 -12.79
CA ARG A 705 11.64 18.93 -13.93
C ARG A 705 13.14 19.10 -13.92
N ASP A 706 13.64 20.28 -13.54
CA ASP A 706 15.08 20.54 -13.37
C ASP A 706 15.68 19.64 -12.26
N LEU A 707 14.95 19.48 -11.15
CA LEU A 707 15.30 18.55 -10.08
C LEU A 707 15.35 17.11 -10.59
N PHE A 708 14.34 16.68 -11.33
CA PHE A 708 14.26 15.33 -11.88
C PHE A 708 15.37 15.03 -12.88
N LYS A 709 15.73 16.02 -13.70
CA LYS A 709 16.87 15.89 -14.61
C LYS A 709 18.18 15.68 -13.86
N ALA A 710 18.43 16.45 -12.82
CA ALA A 710 19.62 16.29 -11.99
C ALA A 710 19.69 14.91 -11.31
N MET A 711 18.53 14.40 -10.84
CA MET A 711 18.44 13.06 -10.28
C MET A 711 18.69 11.96 -11.32
N GLU A 712 18.07 12.07 -12.50
CA GLU A 712 18.27 11.12 -13.60
C GLU A 712 19.75 11.03 -13.98
N ASP A 713 20.39 12.17 -14.23
CA ASP A 713 21.80 12.25 -14.64
C ASP A 713 22.71 11.58 -13.58
N ALA A 714 22.49 11.87 -12.29
CA ALA A 714 23.26 11.27 -11.21
C ALA A 714 23.06 9.76 -11.11
N LEU A 715 21.81 9.30 -11.16
CA LEU A 715 21.45 7.88 -10.97
C LEU A 715 21.84 7.03 -12.18
N VAL A 716 21.77 7.57 -13.40
CA VAL A 716 22.30 6.91 -14.62
C VAL A 716 23.81 6.71 -14.50
N SER A 717 24.54 7.70 -13.99
CA SER A 717 25.98 7.58 -13.76
C SER A 717 26.34 6.46 -12.79
N TRP A 718 25.60 6.29 -11.70
CA TRP A 718 25.76 5.17 -10.77
C TRP A 718 25.40 3.81 -11.40
N ALA A 719 24.25 3.73 -12.07
CA ALA A 719 23.77 2.51 -12.70
C ALA A 719 24.67 2.00 -13.84
N SER A 720 25.27 2.92 -14.61
CA SER A 720 26.21 2.58 -15.69
C SER A 720 27.62 2.24 -15.23
N GLY A 721 27.95 2.56 -13.98
CA GLY A 721 29.29 2.38 -13.45
C GLY A 721 30.30 3.44 -13.97
N SER A 722 29.81 4.57 -14.48
CA SER A 722 30.65 5.65 -15.02
C SER A 722 31.07 6.68 -13.97
N LYS A 723 30.80 6.47 -12.69
CA LYS A 723 31.26 7.34 -11.62
C LYS A 723 32.75 7.16 -11.34
N ASP A 724 33.49 8.24 -11.26
CA ASP A 724 34.93 8.28 -11.00
C ASP A 724 35.38 7.67 -9.67
N GLU A 725 34.41 7.42 -8.76
CA GLU A 725 34.62 6.85 -7.44
C GLU A 725 34.61 5.29 -7.42
N MET A 726 34.30 4.65 -8.55
CA MET A 726 34.44 3.20 -8.68
C MET A 726 35.93 2.88 -8.84
N MET A 727 36.51 2.28 -7.83
CA MET A 727 37.95 2.04 -7.73
C MET A 727 38.41 0.97 -8.74
N GLU A 728 39.21 1.35 -9.71
CA GLU A 728 39.96 0.41 -10.54
C GLU A 728 41.14 -0.14 -9.75
N GLY A 729 41.20 -1.46 -9.61
CA GLY A 729 42.45 -2.17 -9.34
C GLY A 729 42.78 -2.65 -7.91
N MET A 730 41.84 -2.67 -6.94
CA MET A 730 42.05 -3.34 -5.66
C MET A 730 41.37 -4.72 -5.58
N ASP A 731 41.98 -5.71 -4.94
CA ASP A 731 41.34 -7.00 -4.61
C ASP A 731 40.05 -6.76 -3.83
N GLY A 732 38.89 -7.14 -4.37
CA GLY A 732 37.56 -6.91 -3.80
C GLY A 732 36.82 -5.66 -4.35
N ALA A 733 37.47 -4.77 -5.06
CA ALA A 733 36.84 -3.58 -5.68
C ALA A 733 35.71 -3.98 -6.65
N GLY A 734 35.92 -4.99 -7.48
CA GLY A 734 34.92 -5.45 -8.46
C GLY A 734 33.60 -5.92 -7.83
N GLN A 735 33.65 -6.53 -6.64
CA GLN A 735 32.42 -6.97 -5.93
C GLN A 735 31.68 -5.77 -5.35
N ARG A 736 32.39 -4.81 -4.75
CA ARG A 736 31.78 -3.58 -4.22
C ARG A 736 31.16 -2.76 -5.33
N ASP A 737 31.86 -2.57 -6.45
CA ASP A 737 31.36 -1.81 -7.60
C ASP A 737 30.12 -2.44 -8.23
N ALA A 738 30.06 -3.78 -8.31
CA ALA A 738 28.87 -4.49 -8.74
C ALA A 738 27.66 -4.21 -7.80
N LEU A 739 27.87 -4.17 -6.48
CA LEU A 739 26.84 -3.82 -5.51
C LEU A 739 26.40 -2.36 -5.67
N LEU A 740 27.31 -1.42 -5.87
CA LEU A 740 26.99 -0.01 -6.08
C LEU A 740 26.21 0.22 -7.38
N ARG A 741 26.58 -0.45 -8.48
CA ARG A 741 25.79 -0.42 -9.73
C ARG A 741 24.38 -0.93 -9.47
N ARG A 742 24.23 -2.04 -8.75
CA ARG A 742 22.92 -2.60 -8.43
C ARG A 742 22.08 -1.65 -7.57
N TRP A 743 22.69 -0.92 -6.63
CA TRP A 743 22.02 0.15 -5.92
C TRP A 743 21.60 1.28 -6.86
N GLY A 744 22.49 1.72 -7.75
CA GLY A 744 22.19 2.73 -8.78
C GLY A 744 20.98 2.33 -9.63
N GLU A 745 20.92 1.08 -10.12
CA GLU A 745 19.79 0.55 -10.88
C GLU A 745 18.49 0.58 -10.10
N ARG A 746 18.50 0.18 -8.82
CA ARG A 746 17.32 0.19 -7.93
C ARG A 746 16.81 1.61 -7.67
N TRP A 747 17.73 2.56 -7.41
CA TRP A 747 17.41 3.97 -7.23
C TRP A 747 16.82 4.57 -8.52
N LEU A 748 17.46 4.34 -9.66
CA LEU A 748 17.04 4.85 -10.95
C LEU A 748 15.63 4.36 -11.32
N ARG A 749 15.36 3.08 -11.11
CA ARG A 749 14.04 2.50 -11.35
C ARG A 749 12.96 3.12 -10.47
N THR A 750 13.21 3.24 -9.17
CA THR A 750 12.28 3.85 -8.21
C THR A 750 12.03 5.32 -8.55
N PHE A 751 13.07 6.04 -8.94
CA PHE A 751 12.97 7.42 -9.39
C PHE A 751 12.16 7.53 -10.69
N ARG A 752 12.44 6.74 -11.71
CA ARG A 752 11.72 6.74 -12.99
C ARG A 752 10.23 6.45 -12.81
N ARG A 753 9.88 5.51 -11.95
CA ARG A 753 8.48 5.26 -11.58
C ARG A 753 7.83 6.53 -11.02
N ARG A 754 8.48 7.20 -10.08
CA ARG A 754 7.96 8.43 -9.51
C ARG A 754 7.80 9.54 -10.54
N ALA A 755 8.81 9.74 -11.37
CA ALA A 755 8.79 10.76 -12.43
C ALA A 755 7.66 10.52 -13.44
N ALA A 756 7.47 9.27 -13.89
CA ALA A 756 6.40 8.91 -14.81
C ALA A 756 5.00 9.23 -14.25
N ILE A 757 4.78 8.96 -12.96
CA ILE A 757 3.50 9.24 -12.29
C ILE A 757 3.25 10.74 -12.17
N GLU A 758 4.26 11.54 -11.82
CA GLU A 758 4.10 12.98 -11.68
C GLU A 758 3.89 13.65 -13.05
N GLU A 759 4.58 13.21 -14.10
CA GLU A 759 4.34 13.71 -15.45
C GLU A 759 2.94 13.33 -15.98
N ALA A 760 2.47 12.12 -15.72
CA ALA A 760 1.11 11.72 -16.06
C ALA A 760 0.07 12.60 -15.35
N PHE A 761 0.29 12.91 -14.07
CA PHE A 761 -0.59 13.80 -13.31
C PHE A 761 -0.63 15.22 -13.88
N ILE A 762 0.52 15.78 -14.28
CA ILE A 762 0.61 17.12 -14.88
C ILE A 762 -0.15 17.15 -16.22
N LEU A 763 0.03 16.12 -17.04
CA LEU A 763 -0.68 16.00 -18.34
C LEU A 763 -2.20 15.93 -18.16
N GLU A 764 -2.66 15.16 -17.17
CA GLU A 764 -4.09 15.07 -16.87
C GLU A 764 -4.67 16.40 -16.35
N ALA A 765 -3.95 17.08 -15.47
CA ALA A 765 -4.34 18.38 -14.94
C ALA A 765 -4.44 19.44 -16.07
N SER A 766 -3.49 19.44 -17.02
CA SER A 766 -3.49 20.34 -18.17
C SER A 766 -4.69 20.08 -19.11
N LYS A 767 -5.06 18.83 -19.33
CA LYS A 767 -6.25 18.47 -20.14
C LYS A 767 -7.56 18.96 -19.53
N LYS A 768 -7.67 18.94 -18.19
CA LYS A 768 -8.87 19.42 -17.47
C LYS A 768 -9.02 20.95 -17.50
N GLN A 769 -7.93 21.68 -17.68
CA GLN A 769 -7.92 23.16 -17.73
C GLN A 769 -8.15 23.72 -19.14
N SER A 770 -7.91 22.96 -20.20
CA SER A 770 -8.22 23.36 -21.57
C SER A 770 -9.73 23.30 -21.78
N PRO A 771 -10.43 24.41 -22.06
CA PRO A 771 -11.85 24.35 -22.40
C PRO A 771 -11.99 23.48 -23.65
N SER A 772 -12.94 22.54 -23.62
CA SER A 772 -13.30 21.73 -24.78
C SER A 772 -13.61 22.67 -25.96
N ALA A 773 -12.78 22.65 -27.01
CA ALA A 773 -12.95 23.41 -28.23
C ALA A 773 -14.10 22.88 -29.08
N ASP A 774 -14.94 22.00 -28.56
CA ASP A 774 -16.15 21.47 -29.24
C ASP A 774 -17.43 22.07 -28.66
N GLY A 775 -17.60 23.33 -28.90
CA GLY A 775 -18.81 24.11 -28.56
C GLY A 775 -19.09 25.22 -29.57
N SER A 776 -19.04 24.89 -30.86
CA SER A 776 -19.59 25.77 -31.89
C SER A 776 -20.18 24.97 -33.04
#